data_c5509e3d50d045e9305d1eecd55adabc
#
_entry.id   c5509e3d50d045e9305d1eecd55adabc
#
_cell.length_a   1.000
_cell.length_b   1.000
_cell.length_c   1.000
_cell.angle_alpha   90.00
_cell.angle_beta   90.00
_cell.angle_gamma   90.00
#
_symmetry.space_group_name_H-M   'P 1'
#
loop_
_entity.id
_entity.type
_entity.pdbx_description
1 polymer ?
#
loop_
_entity_poly.entity_id
_entity_poly.type
_entity_poly.pdbx_seq_one_letter_code
_entity_poly.pdbx_strand_id
1 'polypeptide(L)'
;MIKITFPDGSVKEFAEGTTAYRIAESISPRLAADSLAASVNGTTVDMMRPIDTDATVRFYKWDDAEGKHAFWHTSSHLLAEALEALYPGIRFGIGPAIENGFYYDVDSPVPITEADLPRIEQKMQELARNKEELIRREVPKAEALAAFTAKGDPYKIELISALEDGTISFYTNGAFTDLCRGPHIPNTGYIKAIKLTSVAGAYWRGDEKRQMLTRIYGISFPKKSMLDEYVAMMEEAKKRDHRKLGRELELFTFSQRVGQGLPLWLPKGAALRERLEQFLRGVQKEYGYQQVITPHIGNKELYVTSGHYAKYGKDSFQPIRTPIEGEEYLLKPMNCPHHCEIYRSKPRSYKELPVRLAEFGTVYRYEQSGALHGLTRVRGFTQDDAHLFVRPDQLLEEFERVIDIVLYIFKTLKFDNYTAQISLRDPQNREKYIGSDENWEKAESAIIRAAEEKGLNTVIEYGEAAFYGPKLDFMVKDAIGRKWQLGTIQVDYNLPERFDLTYKGADDKLHRPIMIHRAPFGSMERFVAVLLEHTGGRFPLWLSPDQVVVLPISEKYNDYAAHVVEYLNRHDVRAQIDDRNEKIGRKIRDNELRRIPYLLIVGEKEEAEGLVSVRAQGEGNKGQMTLEAFRDLIAELVRGEIEANKLEKK
;
A
#
# COMPACT_ATOMS: atom_id res chain seq x y z
N MET A 1 -15.21 -37.50 -29.71
CA MET A 1 -13.90 -37.32 -29.04
C MET A 1 -13.48 -35.89 -29.24
N ILE A 2 -13.01 -35.25 -28.17
CA ILE A 2 -12.47 -33.88 -28.16
C ILE A 2 -10.98 -33.93 -27.89
N LYS A 3 -10.22 -32.98 -28.43
CA LYS A 3 -8.77 -32.83 -28.22
C LYS A 3 -8.50 -31.80 -27.18
N ILE A 4 -7.83 -32.17 -26.10
CA ILE A 4 -7.43 -31.28 -25.03
C ILE A 4 -5.93 -31.01 -25.12
N THR A 5 -5.58 -29.73 -25.30
CA THR A 5 -4.21 -29.23 -25.33
C THR A 5 -3.82 -28.69 -23.96
N PHE A 6 -2.71 -29.15 -23.40
CA PHE A 6 -2.19 -28.71 -22.11
C PHE A 6 -1.12 -27.60 -22.27
N PRO A 7 -0.76 -26.88 -21.20
CA PRO A 7 0.21 -25.79 -21.25
C PRO A 7 1.61 -26.17 -21.76
N ASP A 8 1.98 -27.46 -21.64
CA ASP A 8 3.25 -27.99 -22.14
C ASP A 8 3.20 -28.35 -23.64
N GLY A 9 2.06 -28.09 -24.31
CA GLY A 9 1.81 -28.41 -25.71
C GLY A 9 1.38 -29.86 -25.98
N SER A 10 1.30 -30.69 -24.96
CA SER A 10 0.81 -32.08 -25.12
C SER A 10 -0.69 -32.08 -25.42
N VAL A 11 -1.14 -33.05 -26.22
CA VAL A 11 -2.53 -33.21 -26.61
C VAL A 11 -3.01 -34.61 -26.24
N LYS A 12 -4.20 -34.69 -25.60
CA LYS A 12 -4.89 -35.95 -25.30
C LYS A 12 -6.34 -35.91 -25.80
N GLU A 13 -6.87 -37.07 -26.18
CA GLU A 13 -8.27 -37.20 -26.60
C GLU A 13 -9.13 -37.71 -25.46
N PHE A 14 -10.32 -37.11 -25.30
CA PHE A 14 -11.33 -37.47 -24.32
C PHE A 14 -12.71 -37.57 -24.98
N ALA A 15 -13.65 -38.21 -24.30
CA ALA A 15 -15.04 -38.19 -24.72
C ALA A 15 -15.61 -36.76 -24.60
N GLU A 16 -16.51 -36.38 -25.51
CA GLU A 16 -17.32 -35.18 -25.41
C GLU A 16 -18.08 -35.15 -24.08
N GLY A 17 -18.19 -34.00 -23.40
CA GLY A 17 -18.80 -33.87 -22.09
C GLY A 17 -17.90 -34.23 -20.90
N THR A 18 -16.63 -34.61 -21.15
CA THR A 18 -15.68 -34.88 -20.07
C THR A 18 -15.38 -33.59 -19.30
N THR A 19 -15.47 -33.63 -17.96
CA THR A 19 -15.21 -32.48 -17.12
C THR A 19 -13.71 -32.24 -16.90
N ALA A 20 -13.31 -30.98 -16.61
CA ALA A 20 -11.94 -30.66 -16.29
C ALA A 20 -11.42 -31.47 -15.08
N TYR A 21 -12.29 -31.81 -14.13
CA TYR A 21 -11.95 -32.69 -13.00
C TYR A 21 -11.52 -34.08 -13.46
N ARG A 22 -12.31 -34.73 -14.36
CA ARG A 22 -11.98 -36.04 -14.89
C ARG A 22 -10.72 -36.04 -15.73
N ILE A 23 -10.47 -34.94 -16.46
CA ILE A 23 -9.23 -34.76 -17.22
C ILE A 23 -8.03 -34.68 -16.25
N ALA A 24 -8.12 -33.87 -15.19
CA ALA A 24 -7.10 -33.80 -14.17
C ALA A 24 -6.85 -35.13 -13.46
N GLU A 25 -7.93 -35.88 -13.14
CA GLU A 25 -7.87 -37.19 -12.49
C GLU A 25 -7.15 -38.22 -13.38
N SER A 26 -7.37 -38.19 -14.69
CA SER A 26 -6.68 -39.06 -15.67
C SER A 26 -5.17 -38.78 -15.77
N ILE A 27 -4.73 -37.62 -15.39
CA ILE A 27 -3.30 -37.26 -15.30
C ILE A 27 -2.74 -37.71 -13.96
N SER A 28 -3.41 -37.31 -12.87
CA SER A 28 -3.05 -37.69 -11.51
C SER A 28 -4.21 -37.44 -10.55
N PRO A 29 -4.57 -38.38 -9.66
CA PRO A 29 -5.55 -38.18 -8.60
C PRO A 29 -5.21 -36.99 -7.71
N ARG A 30 -3.91 -36.72 -7.47
CA ARG A 30 -3.45 -35.59 -6.71
C ARG A 30 -3.70 -34.25 -7.41
N LEU A 31 -3.50 -34.21 -8.74
CA LEU A 31 -3.79 -33.01 -9.52
C LEU A 31 -5.28 -32.66 -9.43
N ALA A 32 -6.17 -33.64 -9.58
CA ALA A 32 -7.61 -33.44 -9.46
C ALA A 32 -7.98 -32.92 -8.04
N ALA A 33 -7.41 -33.52 -6.99
CA ALA A 33 -7.66 -33.16 -5.62
C ALA A 33 -7.13 -31.73 -5.24
N ASP A 34 -6.05 -31.29 -5.86
CA ASP A 34 -5.43 -29.97 -5.62
C ASP A 34 -6.03 -28.87 -6.51
N SER A 35 -6.78 -29.21 -7.57
CA SER A 35 -7.33 -28.26 -8.54
C SER A 35 -8.65 -27.67 -8.05
N LEU A 36 -8.74 -26.35 -8.07
CA LEU A 36 -9.87 -25.56 -7.56
C LEU A 36 -10.77 -25.04 -8.70
N ALA A 37 -10.17 -24.69 -9.82
CA ALA A 37 -10.84 -24.24 -11.05
C ALA A 37 -9.99 -24.62 -12.27
N ALA A 38 -10.52 -24.42 -13.47
CA ALA A 38 -9.78 -24.64 -14.70
C ALA A 38 -9.95 -23.45 -15.67
N SER A 39 -8.92 -23.20 -16.49
CA SER A 39 -9.07 -22.39 -17.70
C SER A 39 -9.45 -23.29 -18.86
N VAL A 40 -10.51 -22.97 -19.59
CA VAL A 40 -10.89 -23.59 -20.85
C VAL A 40 -10.89 -22.51 -21.91
N ASN A 41 -9.99 -22.59 -22.89
CA ASN A 41 -9.78 -21.55 -23.91
C ASN A 41 -9.62 -20.12 -23.34
N GLY A 42 -8.88 -20.00 -22.24
CA GLY A 42 -8.63 -18.70 -21.58
C GLY A 42 -9.76 -18.24 -20.63
N THR A 43 -10.89 -18.93 -20.58
CA THR A 43 -11.98 -18.59 -19.65
C THR A 43 -11.92 -19.48 -18.42
N THR A 44 -11.95 -18.87 -17.23
CA THR A 44 -11.96 -19.61 -15.95
C THR A 44 -13.36 -20.20 -15.70
N VAL A 45 -13.41 -21.52 -15.46
CA VAL A 45 -14.64 -22.30 -15.25
C VAL A 45 -14.50 -23.25 -14.06
N ASP A 46 -15.65 -23.78 -13.62
CA ASP A 46 -15.68 -24.82 -12.58
C ASP A 46 -15.02 -26.10 -13.08
N MET A 47 -14.36 -26.82 -12.19
CA MET A 47 -13.76 -28.13 -12.50
C MET A 47 -14.80 -29.16 -12.96
N MET A 48 -16.06 -29.04 -12.53
CA MET A 48 -17.15 -29.95 -12.84
C MET A 48 -17.90 -29.60 -14.14
N ARG A 49 -17.52 -28.49 -14.82
CA ARG A 49 -18.16 -28.08 -16.07
C ARG A 49 -17.77 -29.03 -17.23
N PRO A 50 -18.75 -29.56 -17.98
CA PRO A 50 -18.48 -30.37 -19.18
C PRO A 50 -17.75 -29.58 -20.26
N ILE A 51 -16.86 -30.25 -21.01
CA ILE A 51 -16.14 -29.69 -22.16
C ILE A 51 -16.60 -30.47 -23.39
N ASP A 52 -17.23 -29.76 -24.33
CA ASP A 52 -17.93 -30.38 -25.47
C ASP A 52 -17.16 -30.19 -26.79
N THR A 53 -16.10 -29.38 -26.79
CA THR A 53 -15.31 -29.07 -28.01
C THR A 53 -13.82 -29.15 -27.71
N ASP A 54 -13.00 -29.19 -28.76
CA ASP A 54 -11.56 -29.09 -28.65
C ASP A 54 -11.18 -27.82 -27.86
N ALA A 55 -10.28 -27.97 -26.89
CA ALA A 55 -9.95 -26.89 -25.98
C ALA A 55 -8.51 -26.92 -25.45
N THR A 56 -8.00 -25.74 -25.10
CA THR A 56 -6.80 -25.59 -24.26
C THR A 56 -7.21 -25.55 -22.80
N VAL A 57 -6.63 -26.44 -21.98
CA VAL A 57 -7.01 -26.57 -20.57
C VAL A 57 -5.80 -26.36 -19.66
N ARG A 58 -5.95 -25.50 -18.65
CA ARG A 58 -5.01 -25.31 -17.55
C ARG A 58 -5.77 -25.47 -16.22
N PHE A 59 -5.13 -26.07 -15.21
CA PHE A 59 -5.71 -26.24 -13.87
C PHE A 59 -5.16 -25.19 -12.91
N TYR A 60 -6.04 -24.59 -12.15
CA TYR A 60 -5.72 -23.60 -11.13
C TYR A 60 -5.79 -24.22 -9.73
N LYS A 61 -4.74 -24.01 -8.96
CA LYS A 61 -4.60 -24.46 -7.57
C LYS A 61 -4.69 -23.29 -6.61
N TRP A 62 -4.44 -23.55 -5.31
CA TRP A 62 -4.46 -22.52 -4.29
C TRP A 62 -3.45 -21.37 -4.51
N ASP A 63 -2.30 -21.66 -5.12
CA ASP A 63 -1.28 -20.63 -5.35
C ASP A 63 -1.62 -19.71 -6.54
N ASP A 64 -2.52 -20.12 -7.41
CA ASP A 64 -3.04 -19.31 -8.52
C ASP A 64 -4.13 -18.33 -8.03
N ALA A 65 -4.16 -17.12 -8.58
CA ALA A 65 -5.16 -16.09 -8.22
C ALA A 65 -6.59 -16.54 -8.52
N GLU A 66 -6.79 -17.19 -9.68
CA GLU A 66 -8.09 -17.71 -10.13
C GLU A 66 -8.57 -18.85 -9.23
N GLY A 67 -7.65 -19.71 -8.76
CA GLY A 67 -7.95 -20.77 -7.80
C GLY A 67 -8.42 -20.21 -6.45
N LYS A 68 -7.71 -19.20 -5.91
CA LYS A 68 -8.14 -18.48 -4.69
C LYS A 68 -9.48 -17.80 -4.87
N HIS A 69 -9.70 -17.16 -6.02
CA HIS A 69 -10.96 -16.49 -6.32
C HIS A 69 -12.14 -17.47 -6.26
N ALA A 70 -12.06 -18.61 -6.95
CA ALA A 70 -13.08 -19.65 -6.92
C ALA A 70 -13.31 -20.19 -5.51
N PHE A 71 -12.23 -20.37 -4.73
CA PHE A 71 -12.29 -20.85 -3.35
C PHE A 71 -13.03 -19.86 -2.43
N TRP A 72 -12.67 -18.60 -2.45
CA TRP A 72 -13.33 -17.57 -1.62
C TRP A 72 -14.74 -17.25 -2.10
N HIS A 73 -15.00 -17.33 -3.39
CA HIS A 73 -16.35 -17.21 -3.93
C HIS A 73 -17.25 -18.35 -3.42
N THR A 74 -16.75 -19.59 -3.38
CA THR A 74 -17.48 -20.68 -2.76
C THR A 74 -17.65 -20.50 -1.26
N SER A 75 -16.66 -19.93 -0.58
CA SER A 75 -16.76 -19.61 0.85
C SER A 75 -17.82 -18.56 1.15
N SER A 76 -18.07 -17.61 0.24
CA SER A 76 -19.17 -16.65 0.39
C SER A 76 -20.53 -17.33 0.27
N HIS A 77 -20.70 -18.30 -0.64
CA HIS A 77 -21.91 -19.11 -0.74
C HIS A 77 -22.12 -19.97 0.51
N LEU A 78 -21.06 -20.56 1.06
CA LEU A 78 -21.11 -21.32 2.31
C LEU A 78 -21.52 -20.41 3.51
N LEU A 79 -21.07 -19.14 3.51
CA LEU A 79 -21.54 -18.15 4.46
C LEU A 79 -23.04 -17.88 4.30
N ALA A 80 -23.51 -17.68 3.07
CA ALA A 80 -24.92 -17.43 2.80
C ALA A 80 -25.81 -18.62 3.22
N GLU A 81 -25.39 -19.85 2.95
CA GLU A 81 -26.09 -21.07 3.40
C GLU A 81 -26.16 -21.15 4.93
N ALA A 82 -25.07 -20.85 5.63
CA ALA A 82 -25.04 -20.82 7.08
C ALA A 82 -25.98 -19.74 7.64
N LEU A 83 -26.03 -18.56 7.00
CA LEU A 83 -26.92 -17.47 7.38
C LEU A 83 -28.40 -17.79 7.11
N GLU A 84 -28.74 -18.41 5.97
CA GLU A 84 -30.10 -18.86 5.66
C GLU A 84 -30.60 -19.85 6.72
N ALA A 85 -29.72 -20.78 7.13
CA ALA A 85 -30.06 -21.78 8.16
C ALA A 85 -30.21 -21.19 9.57
N LEU A 86 -29.48 -20.13 9.91
CA LEU A 86 -29.47 -19.53 11.24
C LEU A 86 -30.48 -18.38 11.42
N TYR A 87 -30.84 -17.70 10.33
CA TYR A 87 -31.65 -16.49 10.34
C TYR A 87 -32.83 -16.60 9.33
N PRO A 88 -33.90 -17.29 9.69
CA PRO A 88 -35.08 -17.42 8.81
C PRO A 88 -35.60 -16.06 8.31
N GLY A 89 -35.84 -15.93 7.01
CA GLY A 89 -36.30 -14.69 6.39
C GLY A 89 -35.19 -13.67 6.03
N ILE A 90 -33.94 -14.04 6.17
CA ILE A 90 -32.80 -13.24 5.68
C ILE A 90 -32.83 -13.12 4.14
N ARG A 91 -32.46 -11.96 3.61
CA ARG A 91 -32.40 -11.69 2.18
C ARG A 91 -30.95 -11.42 1.77
N PHE A 92 -30.61 -11.76 0.53
CA PHE A 92 -29.24 -11.81 0.06
C PHE A 92 -28.98 -10.76 -1.02
N GLY A 93 -28.03 -9.86 -0.78
CA GLY A 93 -27.48 -8.94 -1.76
C GLY A 93 -26.46 -9.65 -2.68
N ILE A 94 -25.20 -9.31 -2.53
CA ILE A 94 -24.08 -9.88 -3.30
C ILE A 94 -22.98 -10.40 -2.37
N GLY A 95 -22.28 -11.47 -2.82
CA GLY A 95 -21.20 -12.11 -2.06
C GLY A 95 -20.00 -12.47 -2.92
N PRO A 96 -19.15 -11.49 -3.33
CA PRO A 96 -17.98 -11.77 -4.15
C PRO A 96 -16.78 -12.24 -3.31
N ALA A 97 -15.86 -12.91 -3.99
CA ALA A 97 -14.47 -12.96 -3.54
C ALA A 97 -13.84 -11.57 -3.66
N ILE A 98 -12.92 -11.25 -2.76
CA ILE A 98 -12.09 -10.05 -2.77
C ILE A 98 -10.62 -10.44 -2.72
N GLU A 99 -9.71 -9.47 -2.82
CA GLU A 99 -8.26 -9.71 -2.87
C GLU A 99 -7.74 -10.62 -1.74
N ASN A 100 -8.30 -10.49 -0.54
CA ASN A 100 -7.92 -11.27 0.64
C ASN A 100 -9.16 -11.75 1.39
N GLY A 101 -9.88 -12.72 0.82
CA GLY A 101 -11.07 -13.30 1.42
C GLY A 101 -12.35 -13.07 0.64
N PHE A 102 -13.44 -12.91 1.34
CA PHE A 102 -14.78 -12.74 0.77
C PHE A 102 -15.67 -11.92 1.70
N TYR A 103 -16.79 -11.44 1.20
CA TYR A 103 -17.89 -10.95 2.03
C TYR A 103 -19.25 -11.39 1.48
N TYR A 104 -20.29 -11.18 2.25
CA TYR A 104 -21.67 -11.23 1.79
C TYR A 104 -22.49 -10.09 2.39
N ASP A 105 -23.29 -9.44 1.54
CA ASP A 105 -24.22 -8.38 1.93
C ASP A 105 -25.59 -8.99 2.16
N VAL A 106 -26.17 -8.78 3.34
CA VAL A 106 -27.44 -9.36 3.73
C VAL A 106 -28.38 -8.34 4.36
N ASP A 107 -29.65 -8.52 4.15
CA ASP A 107 -30.74 -7.84 4.85
C ASP A 107 -31.37 -8.83 5.83
N SER A 108 -31.02 -8.71 7.09
CA SER A 108 -31.46 -9.64 8.14
C SER A 108 -32.61 -9.07 8.95
N PRO A 109 -33.64 -9.87 9.26
CA PRO A 109 -34.76 -9.43 10.10
C PRO A 109 -34.31 -9.13 11.55
N VAL A 110 -33.18 -9.64 11.98
CA VAL A 110 -32.55 -9.35 13.28
C VAL A 110 -31.14 -8.83 13.08
N PRO A 111 -30.66 -7.88 13.90
CA PRO A 111 -29.29 -7.38 13.78
C PRO A 111 -28.27 -8.50 13.94
N ILE A 112 -27.28 -8.53 13.04
CA ILE A 112 -26.11 -9.40 13.13
C ILE A 112 -24.91 -8.54 13.54
N THR A 113 -24.22 -8.94 14.58
CA THR A 113 -23.10 -8.22 15.18
C THR A 113 -21.85 -9.09 15.22
N GLU A 114 -20.70 -8.51 15.61
CA GLU A 114 -19.46 -9.29 15.76
C GLU A 114 -19.58 -10.42 16.80
N ALA A 115 -20.49 -10.30 17.77
CA ALA A 115 -20.75 -11.34 18.77
C ALA A 115 -21.37 -12.61 18.15
N ASP A 116 -22.02 -12.50 17.00
CA ASP A 116 -22.65 -13.62 16.31
C ASP A 116 -21.66 -14.41 15.43
N LEU A 117 -20.52 -13.80 15.08
CA LEU A 117 -19.56 -14.40 14.15
C LEU A 117 -19.10 -15.81 14.54
N PRO A 118 -18.79 -16.12 15.81
CA PRO A 118 -18.36 -17.48 16.21
C PRO A 118 -19.45 -18.53 15.94
N ARG A 119 -20.72 -18.21 16.14
CA ARG A 119 -21.85 -19.10 15.88
C ARG A 119 -22.02 -19.35 14.38
N ILE A 120 -21.85 -18.32 13.57
CA ILE A 120 -21.93 -18.43 12.10
C ILE A 120 -20.73 -19.24 11.58
N GLU A 121 -19.51 -19.00 12.07
CA GLU A 121 -18.31 -19.80 11.74
C GLU A 121 -18.52 -21.29 12.05
N GLN A 122 -19.07 -21.59 13.20
CA GLN A 122 -19.36 -22.98 13.60
C GLN A 122 -20.34 -23.63 12.62
N LYS A 123 -21.38 -22.94 12.20
CA LYS A 123 -22.36 -23.44 11.22
C LYS A 123 -21.71 -23.64 9.84
N MET A 124 -20.89 -22.71 9.37
CA MET A 124 -20.13 -22.86 8.13
C MET A 124 -19.20 -24.09 8.19
N GLN A 125 -18.52 -24.32 9.30
CA GLN A 125 -17.66 -25.51 9.47
C GLN A 125 -18.46 -26.81 9.45
N GLU A 126 -19.65 -26.84 10.04
CA GLU A 126 -20.56 -27.97 9.98
C GLU A 126 -20.96 -28.29 8.55
N LEU A 127 -21.44 -27.29 7.80
CA LEU A 127 -21.83 -27.43 6.40
C LEU A 127 -20.67 -27.83 5.49
N ALA A 128 -19.49 -27.27 5.69
CA ALA A 128 -18.30 -27.62 4.91
C ALA A 128 -17.92 -29.13 5.05
N ARG A 129 -18.17 -29.76 6.21
CA ARG A 129 -17.92 -31.19 6.43
C ARG A 129 -18.82 -32.10 5.60
N ASN A 130 -19.99 -31.62 5.17
CA ASN A 130 -20.91 -32.38 4.32
C ASN A 130 -20.34 -32.60 2.92
N LYS A 131 -19.34 -31.80 2.50
CA LYS A 131 -18.70 -31.86 1.18
C LYS A 131 -19.71 -31.70 0.05
N GLU A 132 -20.63 -30.77 0.19
CA GLU A 132 -21.69 -30.52 -0.78
C GLU A 132 -21.12 -30.01 -2.09
N GLU A 133 -21.56 -30.61 -3.20
CA GLU A 133 -21.16 -30.18 -4.54
C GLU A 133 -21.80 -28.85 -4.92
N LEU A 134 -21.09 -28.03 -5.71
CA LEU A 134 -21.60 -26.78 -6.27
C LEU A 134 -22.23 -27.08 -7.64
N ILE A 135 -23.56 -27.20 -7.68
CA ILE A 135 -24.30 -27.57 -8.87
C ILE A 135 -24.75 -26.32 -9.61
N ARG A 136 -24.22 -26.15 -10.85
CA ARG A 136 -24.60 -25.07 -11.76
C ARG A 136 -25.78 -25.45 -12.61
N ARG A 137 -26.77 -24.55 -12.73
CA ARG A 137 -27.90 -24.70 -13.65
C ARG A 137 -28.16 -23.38 -14.37
N GLU A 138 -28.24 -23.42 -15.69
CA GLU A 138 -28.74 -22.28 -16.47
C GLU A 138 -30.27 -22.26 -16.40
N VAL A 139 -30.83 -21.09 -16.22
CA VAL A 139 -32.27 -20.92 -16.03
C VAL A 139 -32.81 -19.77 -16.90
N PRO A 140 -34.01 -19.92 -17.50
CA PRO A 140 -34.68 -18.81 -18.17
C PRO A 140 -34.98 -17.68 -17.20
N LYS A 141 -34.94 -16.45 -17.69
CA LYS A 141 -35.19 -15.25 -16.87
C LYS A 141 -36.53 -15.29 -16.13
N ALA A 142 -37.57 -15.79 -16.80
CA ALA A 142 -38.91 -15.92 -16.17
C ALA A 142 -38.88 -16.88 -14.98
N GLU A 143 -38.19 -18.02 -15.09
CA GLU A 143 -38.04 -18.97 -14.00
C GLU A 143 -37.22 -18.36 -12.84
N ALA A 144 -36.12 -17.65 -13.17
CA ALA A 144 -35.30 -17.00 -12.19
C ALA A 144 -36.07 -15.94 -11.39
N LEU A 145 -36.85 -15.11 -12.06
CA LEU A 145 -37.71 -14.10 -11.42
C LEU A 145 -38.76 -14.76 -10.53
N ALA A 146 -39.42 -15.81 -11.02
CA ALA A 146 -40.43 -16.52 -10.23
C ALA A 146 -39.85 -17.14 -8.96
N ALA A 147 -38.66 -17.73 -9.02
CA ALA A 147 -37.96 -18.34 -7.89
C ALA A 147 -37.69 -17.32 -6.77
N PHE A 148 -37.08 -16.16 -7.12
CA PHE A 148 -36.73 -15.14 -6.13
C PHE A 148 -37.94 -14.27 -5.70
N THR A 149 -38.98 -14.16 -6.51
CA THR A 149 -40.26 -13.60 -6.11
C THR A 149 -40.92 -14.46 -5.03
N ALA A 150 -40.90 -15.78 -5.18
CA ALA A 150 -41.41 -16.69 -4.16
C ALA A 150 -40.60 -16.64 -2.85
N LYS A 151 -39.29 -16.40 -2.92
CA LYS A 151 -38.41 -16.16 -1.76
C LYS A 151 -38.63 -14.75 -1.13
N GLY A 152 -39.26 -13.82 -1.82
CA GLY A 152 -39.44 -12.45 -1.38
C GLY A 152 -38.14 -11.65 -1.29
N ASP A 153 -37.17 -11.92 -2.16
CA ASP A 153 -35.85 -11.28 -2.18
C ASP A 153 -35.79 -10.14 -3.23
N PRO A 154 -35.98 -8.88 -2.85
CA PRO A 154 -36.02 -7.77 -3.79
C PRO A 154 -34.66 -7.48 -4.43
N TYR A 155 -33.56 -7.82 -3.76
CA TYR A 155 -32.21 -7.57 -4.25
C TYR A 155 -31.88 -8.47 -5.44
N LYS A 156 -32.20 -9.77 -5.32
CA LYS A 156 -32.00 -10.74 -6.42
C LYS A 156 -32.97 -10.48 -7.57
N ILE A 157 -34.21 -10.09 -7.30
CA ILE A 157 -35.18 -9.71 -8.34
C ILE A 157 -34.64 -8.51 -9.14
N GLU A 158 -34.11 -7.50 -8.48
CA GLU A 158 -33.49 -6.32 -9.16
C GLU A 158 -32.29 -6.73 -10.02
N LEU A 159 -31.40 -7.58 -9.48
CA LEU A 159 -30.23 -8.06 -10.22
C LEU A 159 -30.65 -8.85 -11.47
N ILE A 160 -31.59 -9.79 -11.33
CA ILE A 160 -32.08 -10.61 -12.44
C ILE A 160 -32.77 -9.75 -13.50
N SER A 161 -33.55 -8.75 -13.06
CA SER A 161 -34.25 -7.85 -13.99
C SER A 161 -33.32 -7.11 -14.93
N ALA A 162 -32.10 -6.81 -14.49
CA ALA A 162 -31.08 -6.12 -15.24
C ALA A 162 -30.26 -7.05 -16.17
N LEU A 163 -30.41 -8.38 -16.06
CA LEU A 163 -29.68 -9.35 -16.90
C LEU A 163 -30.46 -9.68 -18.17
N GLU A 164 -29.73 -10.05 -19.22
CA GLU A 164 -30.31 -10.58 -20.47
C GLU A 164 -30.72 -12.06 -20.28
N ASP A 165 -31.77 -12.48 -20.98
CA ASP A 165 -32.17 -13.89 -20.97
C ASP A 165 -31.11 -14.76 -21.65
N GLY A 166 -30.91 -15.97 -21.14
CA GLY A 166 -29.86 -16.90 -21.62
C GLY A 166 -28.49 -16.69 -20.96
N THR A 167 -28.34 -15.67 -20.09
CA THR A 167 -27.07 -15.42 -19.36
C THR A 167 -27.18 -15.73 -17.87
N ILE A 168 -28.32 -16.25 -17.40
CA ILE A 168 -28.65 -16.42 -15.99
C ILE A 168 -28.33 -17.85 -15.55
N SER A 169 -27.55 -17.96 -14.48
CA SER A 169 -27.25 -19.26 -13.87
C SER A 169 -27.45 -19.19 -12.34
N PHE A 170 -27.87 -20.32 -11.80
CA PHE A 170 -27.96 -20.60 -10.39
C PHE A 170 -26.86 -21.57 -9.98
N TYR A 171 -26.38 -21.40 -8.76
CA TYR A 171 -25.54 -22.38 -8.09
C TYR A 171 -26.25 -22.84 -6.81
N THR A 172 -26.29 -24.15 -6.63
CA THR A 172 -26.87 -24.80 -5.46
C THR A 172 -25.78 -25.53 -4.70
N ASN A 173 -25.67 -25.29 -3.40
CA ASN A 173 -24.90 -26.05 -2.44
C ASN A 173 -25.81 -26.42 -1.26
N GLY A 174 -25.97 -27.72 -1.02
CA GLY A 174 -26.91 -28.20 -0.04
C GLY A 174 -28.34 -27.72 -0.25
N ALA A 175 -28.87 -27.01 0.73
CA ALA A 175 -30.23 -26.42 0.69
C ALA A 175 -30.24 -25.00 0.07
N PHE A 176 -29.09 -24.36 -0.08
CA PHE A 176 -28.97 -22.97 -0.53
C PHE A 176 -28.82 -22.87 -2.05
N THR A 177 -29.61 -22.00 -2.67
CA THR A 177 -29.50 -21.70 -4.11
C THR A 177 -29.44 -20.19 -4.32
N ASP A 178 -28.43 -19.77 -5.08
CA ASP A 178 -28.19 -18.36 -5.39
C ASP A 178 -28.03 -18.06 -6.87
N LEU A 179 -28.33 -16.81 -7.25
CA LEU A 179 -27.98 -16.22 -8.55
C LEU A 179 -26.46 -16.01 -8.61
N CYS A 180 -25.76 -16.72 -9.47
CA CYS A 180 -24.32 -16.65 -9.55
C CYS A 180 -23.77 -17.04 -10.92
N ARG A 181 -22.65 -16.45 -11.32
CA ARG A 181 -21.94 -16.77 -12.58
C ARG A 181 -20.84 -17.82 -12.41
N GLY A 182 -20.40 -18.06 -11.17
CA GLY A 182 -19.22 -18.84 -10.87
C GLY A 182 -17.90 -18.10 -11.16
N PRO A 183 -16.73 -18.77 -11.25
CA PRO A 183 -16.59 -20.21 -10.98
C PRO A 183 -16.60 -20.54 -9.48
N HIS A 184 -16.85 -21.80 -9.19
CA HIS A 184 -16.79 -22.39 -7.85
C HIS A 184 -15.85 -23.60 -7.81
N ILE A 185 -15.38 -23.95 -6.59
CA ILE A 185 -14.62 -25.18 -6.37
C ILE A 185 -15.53 -26.40 -6.39
N PRO A 186 -14.98 -27.65 -6.59
CA PRO A 186 -15.79 -28.84 -6.77
C PRO A 186 -16.79 -29.13 -5.65
N ASN A 187 -16.44 -28.91 -4.39
CA ASN A 187 -17.33 -29.07 -3.25
C ASN A 187 -16.85 -28.29 -2.02
N THR A 188 -17.74 -28.08 -1.06
CA THR A 188 -17.46 -27.33 0.18
C THR A 188 -16.40 -27.96 1.07
N GLY A 189 -16.14 -29.28 0.89
CA GLY A 189 -15.15 -30.01 1.68
C GLY A 189 -13.69 -29.60 1.48
N TYR A 190 -13.38 -28.78 0.46
CA TYR A 190 -12.06 -28.16 0.29
C TYR A 190 -11.81 -27.05 1.34
N ILE A 191 -12.87 -26.46 1.88
CA ILE A 191 -12.79 -25.37 2.86
C ILE A 191 -12.59 -25.97 4.26
N LYS A 192 -11.34 -26.01 4.73
CA LYS A 192 -10.96 -26.65 6.00
C LYS A 192 -10.90 -25.69 7.18
N ALA A 193 -10.68 -24.43 6.93
CA ALA A 193 -10.50 -23.43 7.97
C ALA A 193 -11.18 -22.13 7.56
N ILE A 194 -11.95 -21.56 8.45
CA ILE A 194 -12.80 -20.36 8.21
C ILE A 194 -12.64 -19.41 9.38
N LYS A 195 -12.55 -18.12 9.08
CA LYS A 195 -12.61 -17.04 10.05
C LYS A 195 -13.46 -15.89 9.50
N LEU A 196 -14.51 -15.52 10.22
CA LEU A 196 -15.23 -14.28 9.96
C LEU A 196 -14.52 -13.14 10.70
N THR A 197 -14.28 -12.04 10.01
CA THR A 197 -13.32 -11.01 10.48
C THR A 197 -14.01 -9.77 11.02
N SER A 198 -15.14 -9.37 10.43
CA SER A 198 -15.87 -8.15 10.86
C SER A 198 -17.28 -8.09 10.28
N VAL A 199 -18.07 -7.21 10.89
CA VAL A 199 -19.40 -6.82 10.42
C VAL A 199 -19.39 -5.31 10.15
N ALA A 200 -19.94 -4.88 9.00
CA ALA A 200 -20.03 -3.48 8.61
C ALA A 200 -21.38 -3.17 7.95
N GLY A 201 -21.79 -1.91 7.95
CA GLY A 201 -22.90 -1.44 7.12
C GLY A 201 -22.42 -1.18 5.69
N ALA A 202 -23.24 -1.53 4.70
CA ALA A 202 -22.98 -1.24 3.30
C ALA A 202 -24.28 -0.85 2.59
N TYR A 203 -24.32 0.32 1.96
CA TYR A 203 -25.49 0.71 1.17
C TYR A 203 -25.61 -0.13 -0.10
N TRP A 204 -26.85 -0.55 -0.41
CA TRP A 204 -27.13 -1.32 -1.60
C TRP A 204 -26.60 -0.61 -2.86
N ARG A 205 -25.71 -1.26 -3.60
CA ARG A 205 -25.00 -0.73 -4.77
C ARG A 205 -24.21 0.57 -4.51
N GLY A 206 -23.81 0.81 -3.25
CA GLY A 206 -23.02 1.99 -2.89
C GLY A 206 -23.80 3.32 -2.88
N ASP A 207 -25.12 3.28 -2.99
CA ASP A 207 -25.98 4.47 -3.00
C ASP A 207 -26.50 4.75 -1.57
N GLU A 208 -26.04 5.84 -0.95
CA GLU A 208 -26.40 6.25 0.41
C GLU A 208 -27.92 6.51 0.61
N LYS A 209 -28.68 6.69 -0.49
CA LYS A 209 -30.13 6.87 -0.46
C LYS A 209 -30.89 5.55 -0.42
N ARG A 210 -30.22 4.42 -0.59
CA ARG A 210 -30.80 3.08 -0.62
C ARG A 210 -30.64 2.36 0.70
N GLN A 211 -31.26 1.16 0.81
CA GLN A 211 -31.20 0.32 2.01
C GLN A 211 -29.75 0.04 2.42
N MET A 212 -29.47 0.22 3.70
CA MET A 212 -28.21 -0.21 4.30
C MET A 212 -28.32 -1.68 4.67
N LEU A 213 -27.43 -2.48 4.09
CA LEU A 213 -27.28 -3.92 4.35
C LEU A 213 -26.20 -4.17 5.39
N THR A 214 -26.23 -5.35 5.97
CA THR A 214 -25.16 -5.86 6.82
C THR A 214 -24.16 -6.63 5.96
N ARG A 215 -22.90 -6.17 5.93
CA ARG A 215 -21.79 -6.82 5.24
C ARG A 215 -20.97 -7.62 6.23
N ILE A 216 -20.86 -8.92 5.99
CA ILE A 216 -20.06 -9.84 6.82
C ILE A 216 -18.82 -10.25 6.04
N TYR A 217 -17.64 -9.92 6.56
CA TYR A 217 -16.37 -10.28 5.96
C TYR A 217 -15.83 -11.59 6.53
N GLY A 218 -15.17 -12.36 5.68
CA GLY A 218 -14.52 -13.60 6.08
C GLY A 218 -13.31 -13.95 5.23
N ILE A 219 -12.52 -14.88 5.74
CA ILE A 219 -11.41 -15.52 5.04
C ILE A 219 -11.44 -17.02 5.31
N SER A 220 -10.96 -17.79 4.36
CA SER A 220 -10.93 -19.24 4.47
C SER A 220 -9.70 -19.83 3.79
N PHE A 221 -9.31 -21.02 4.23
CA PHE A 221 -8.10 -21.68 3.75
C PHE A 221 -8.32 -23.20 3.58
N PRO A 222 -7.55 -23.84 2.67
CA PRO A 222 -7.58 -25.30 2.49
C PRO A 222 -6.90 -26.06 3.62
N LYS A 223 -6.20 -25.39 4.55
CA LYS A 223 -5.52 -25.97 5.71
C LYS A 223 -5.65 -25.08 6.93
N LYS A 224 -5.81 -25.70 8.12
CA LYS A 224 -5.88 -24.95 9.38
C LYS A 224 -4.61 -24.18 9.69
N SER A 225 -3.43 -24.75 9.43
CA SER A 225 -2.14 -24.07 9.65
C SER A 225 -2.05 -22.73 8.91
N MET A 226 -2.60 -22.64 7.69
CA MET A 226 -2.61 -21.40 6.93
C MET A 226 -3.52 -20.33 7.56
N LEU A 227 -4.64 -20.74 8.16
CA LEU A 227 -5.49 -19.82 8.92
C LEU A 227 -4.77 -19.36 10.20
N ASP A 228 -4.14 -20.27 10.92
CA ASP A 228 -3.43 -19.95 12.16
C ASP A 228 -2.27 -18.96 11.89
N GLU A 229 -1.52 -19.15 10.80
CA GLU A 229 -0.48 -18.22 10.34
C GLU A 229 -1.09 -16.86 9.96
N TYR A 230 -2.20 -16.84 9.24
CA TYR A 230 -2.90 -15.62 8.87
C TYR A 230 -3.41 -14.85 10.10
N VAL A 231 -4.01 -15.54 11.07
CA VAL A 231 -4.50 -14.92 12.30
C VAL A 231 -3.34 -14.33 13.12
N ALA A 232 -2.23 -15.07 13.26
CA ALA A 232 -1.04 -14.58 13.95
C ALA A 232 -0.46 -13.33 13.23
N MET A 233 -0.39 -13.35 11.91
CA MET A 233 0.04 -12.20 11.11
C MET A 233 -0.89 -11.00 11.31
N MET A 234 -2.21 -11.20 11.32
CA MET A 234 -3.18 -10.11 11.52
C MET A 234 -3.12 -9.54 12.94
N GLU A 235 -2.88 -10.37 13.96
CA GLU A 235 -2.69 -9.90 15.34
C GLU A 235 -1.41 -9.07 15.46
N GLU A 236 -0.33 -9.53 14.85
CA GLU A 236 0.92 -8.78 14.83
C GLU A 236 0.75 -7.43 14.09
N ALA A 237 0.04 -7.43 12.96
CA ALA A 237 -0.29 -6.21 12.23
C ALA A 237 -1.10 -5.21 13.07
N LYS A 238 -2.09 -5.68 13.83
CA LYS A 238 -2.85 -4.80 14.76
C LYS A 238 -1.96 -4.16 15.83
N LYS A 239 -0.95 -4.90 16.31
CA LYS A 239 0.03 -4.35 17.27
C LYS A 239 0.91 -3.28 16.63
N ARG A 240 1.20 -3.42 15.33
CA ARG A 240 2.07 -2.52 14.55
C ARG A 240 1.32 -1.40 13.82
N ASP A 241 -0.02 -1.33 13.94
CA ASP A 241 -0.81 -0.27 13.29
C ASP A 241 -0.22 1.11 13.61
N HIS A 242 0.17 1.86 12.57
CA HIS A 242 0.83 3.17 12.71
C HIS A 242 -0.02 4.19 13.48
N ARG A 243 -1.36 4.08 13.45
CA ARG A 243 -2.26 4.96 14.20
C ARG A 243 -2.16 4.71 15.71
N LYS A 244 -2.01 3.43 16.09
CA LYS A 244 -1.80 3.02 17.47
C LYS A 244 -0.41 3.42 17.93
N LEU A 245 0.63 3.03 17.19
CA LEU A 245 2.02 3.34 17.50
C LEU A 245 2.28 4.85 17.50
N GLY A 246 1.72 5.58 16.55
CA GLY A 246 1.85 7.04 16.48
C GLY A 246 1.28 7.76 17.70
N ARG A 247 0.17 7.24 18.26
CA ARG A 247 -0.41 7.75 19.50
C ARG A 247 0.44 7.37 20.72
N GLU A 248 0.84 6.10 20.83
CA GLU A 248 1.66 5.61 21.95
C GLU A 248 3.03 6.30 22.03
N LEU A 249 3.62 6.61 20.88
CA LEU A 249 4.92 7.28 20.75
C LEU A 249 4.81 8.80 20.64
N GLU A 250 3.60 9.36 20.70
CA GLU A 250 3.32 10.80 20.62
C GLU A 250 3.91 11.45 19.36
N LEU A 251 3.72 10.82 18.18
CA LEU A 251 4.30 11.30 16.92
C LEU A 251 3.38 12.25 16.15
N PHE A 252 2.09 11.96 16.11
CA PHE A 252 1.11 12.77 15.39
C PHE A 252 -0.29 12.60 15.95
N THR A 253 -1.17 13.52 15.56
CA THR A 253 -2.60 13.48 15.89
C THR A 253 -3.44 14.06 14.75
N PHE A 254 -4.75 13.87 14.83
CA PHE A 254 -5.74 14.47 13.96
C PHE A 254 -6.76 15.25 14.79
N SER A 255 -7.26 16.36 14.25
CA SER A 255 -8.29 17.17 14.89
C SER A 255 -9.41 17.49 13.90
N GLN A 256 -10.65 17.31 14.32
CA GLN A 256 -11.80 17.68 13.50
C GLN A 256 -11.83 19.21 13.24
N ARG A 257 -11.31 20.03 14.16
CA ARG A 257 -11.24 21.48 14.01
C ARG A 257 -10.24 21.91 12.93
N VAL A 258 -9.18 21.14 12.73
CA VAL A 258 -8.20 21.36 11.64
C VAL A 258 -8.74 20.83 10.31
N GLY A 259 -9.43 19.70 10.35
CA GLY A 259 -10.03 19.05 9.19
C GLY A 259 -9.58 17.60 9.02
N GLN A 260 -10.41 16.83 8.34
CA GLN A 260 -10.13 15.42 8.07
C GLN A 260 -8.96 15.28 7.09
N GLY A 261 -8.07 14.32 7.36
CA GLY A 261 -6.94 14.03 6.49
C GLY A 261 -5.82 15.09 6.52
N LEU A 262 -5.80 15.96 7.54
CA LEU A 262 -4.75 16.95 7.78
C LEU A 262 -4.03 16.61 9.10
N PRO A 263 -2.90 15.90 9.04
CA PRO A 263 -2.17 15.45 10.22
C PRO A 263 -1.47 16.63 10.93
N LEU A 264 -1.48 16.58 12.27
CA LEU A 264 -0.68 17.45 13.12
C LEU A 264 0.51 16.65 13.64
N TRP A 265 1.71 17.05 13.28
CA TRP A 265 2.93 16.46 13.79
C TRP A 265 3.23 16.98 15.20
N LEU A 266 3.32 16.07 16.17
CA LEU A 266 3.72 16.39 17.53
C LEU A 266 5.25 16.55 17.61
N PRO A 267 5.82 17.11 18.70
CA PRO A 267 7.25 17.39 18.76
C PRO A 267 8.16 16.21 18.39
N LYS A 268 7.85 14.98 18.84
CA LYS A 268 8.64 13.79 18.51
C LYS A 268 8.48 13.38 17.05
N GLY A 269 7.29 13.52 16.51
CA GLY A 269 7.04 13.26 15.09
C GLY A 269 7.71 14.29 14.18
N ALA A 270 7.71 15.56 14.60
CA ALA A 270 8.44 16.63 13.91
C ALA A 270 9.95 16.36 13.90
N ALA A 271 10.52 15.94 15.03
CA ALA A 271 11.94 15.57 15.13
C ALA A 271 12.29 14.38 14.22
N LEU A 272 11.45 13.32 14.20
CA LEU A 272 11.62 12.16 13.30
C LEU A 272 11.59 12.60 11.83
N ARG A 273 10.63 13.42 11.45
CA ARG A 273 10.49 13.96 10.11
C ARG A 273 11.71 14.83 9.73
N GLU A 274 12.15 15.69 10.60
CA GLU A 274 13.33 16.55 10.39
C GLU A 274 14.59 15.73 10.13
N ARG A 275 14.80 14.63 10.86
CA ARG A 275 15.94 13.71 10.63
C ARG A 275 15.87 13.01 9.27
N LEU A 276 14.71 12.58 8.84
CA LEU A 276 14.52 12.05 7.49
C LEU A 276 14.83 13.09 6.41
N GLU A 277 14.34 14.33 6.61
CA GLU A 277 14.61 15.44 5.69
C GLU A 277 16.11 15.79 5.64
N GLN A 278 16.77 15.88 6.79
CA GLN A 278 18.21 16.16 6.87
C GLN A 278 19.04 15.06 6.19
N PHE A 279 18.70 13.80 6.43
CA PHE A 279 19.35 12.67 5.80
C PHE A 279 19.27 12.77 4.26
N LEU A 280 18.05 12.94 3.73
CA LEU A 280 17.88 13.03 2.28
C LEU A 280 18.52 14.31 1.67
N ARG A 281 18.44 15.46 2.37
CA ARG A 281 19.13 16.68 1.92
C ARG A 281 20.65 16.47 1.83
N GLY A 282 21.23 15.70 2.77
CA GLY A 282 22.63 15.30 2.73
C GLY A 282 22.96 14.50 1.46
N VAL A 283 22.16 13.46 1.19
CA VAL A 283 22.28 12.64 -0.03
C VAL A 283 22.12 13.50 -1.28
N GLN A 284 21.09 14.31 -1.35
CA GLN A 284 20.83 15.22 -2.49
C GLN A 284 22.00 16.16 -2.76
N LYS A 285 22.59 16.75 -1.71
CA LYS A 285 23.76 17.62 -1.84
C LYS A 285 24.96 16.90 -2.48
N GLU A 286 25.20 15.66 -2.08
CA GLU A 286 26.27 14.84 -2.66
C GLU A 286 26.05 14.51 -4.14
N TYR A 287 24.78 14.38 -4.56
CA TYR A 287 24.40 14.12 -5.95
C TYR A 287 24.14 15.40 -6.77
N GLY A 288 24.48 16.57 -6.23
CA GLY A 288 24.43 17.86 -6.93
C GLY A 288 23.02 18.44 -7.13
N TYR A 289 22.07 18.10 -6.25
CA TYR A 289 20.76 18.73 -6.27
C TYR A 289 20.76 20.11 -5.62
N GLN A 290 20.00 21.03 -6.19
CA GLN A 290 19.76 22.36 -5.70
C GLN A 290 18.42 22.44 -4.99
N GLN A 291 18.41 22.91 -3.75
CA GLN A 291 17.19 23.05 -2.97
C GLN A 291 16.40 24.26 -3.45
N VAL A 292 15.10 24.09 -3.63
CA VAL A 292 14.14 25.16 -3.95
C VAL A 292 12.98 25.11 -2.96
N ILE A 293 12.21 26.19 -2.89
CA ILE A 293 10.99 26.31 -2.07
C ILE A 293 9.94 26.97 -2.95
N THR A 294 8.77 26.35 -3.04
CA THR A 294 7.65 26.86 -3.85
C THR A 294 6.42 27.15 -2.99
N PRO A 295 5.58 28.13 -3.38
CA PRO A 295 4.39 28.48 -2.62
C PRO A 295 3.36 27.33 -2.64
N HIS A 296 2.47 27.32 -1.64
CA HIS A 296 1.41 26.33 -1.49
C HIS A 296 0.24 26.54 -2.46
N ILE A 297 0.11 27.74 -2.99
CA ILE A 297 -0.91 28.12 -3.98
C ILE A 297 -0.26 28.60 -5.26
N GLY A 298 -0.95 28.40 -6.39
CA GLY A 298 -0.53 28.93 -7.67
C GLY A 298 -1.74 29.36 -8.50
N ASN A 299 -1.52 30.24 -9.47
CA ASN A 299 -2.57 30.64 -10.39
C ASN A 299 -3.13 29.39 -11.11
N LYS A 300 -4.44 29.32 -11.29
CA LYS A 300 -5.13 28.19 -11.92
C LYS A 300 -4.56 27.85 -13.30
N GLU A 301 -4.17 28.87 -14.08
CA GLU A 301 -3.62 28.68 -15.43
C GLU A 301 -2.32 27.87 -15.45
N LEU A 302 -1.53 27.91 -14.37
CA LEU A 302 -0.35 27.05 -14.21
C LEU A 302 -0.72 25.56 -14.28
N TYR A 303 -1.84 25.20 -13.65
CA TYR A 303 -2.33 23.81 -13.59
C TYR A 303 -3.18 23.44 -14.82
N VAL A 304 -3.75 24.37 -15.50
CA VAL A 304 -4.34 24.19 -16.84
C VAL A 304 -3.25 23.89 -17.86
N THR A 305 -2.18 24.70 -17.88
CA THR A 305 -1.02 24.50 -18.74
C THR A 305 -0.39 23.12 -18.54
N SER A 306 -0.18 22.70 -17.31
CA SER A 306 0.40 21.38 -17.01
C SER A 306 -0.56 20.21 -17.26
N GLY A 307 -1.86 20.44 -17.44
CA GLY A 307 -2.89 19.41 -17.60
C GLY A 307 -3.42 18.82 -16.29
N HIS A 308 -2.87 19.21 -15.14
CA HIS A 308 -3.31 18.69 -13.84
C HIS A 308 -4.75 19.07 -13.50
N TYR A 309 -5.18 20.30 -13.84
CA TYR A 309 -6.53 20.75 -13.55
C TYR A 309 -7.59 19.89 -14.26
N ALA A 310 -7.37 19.51 -15.52
CA ALA A 310 -8.30 18.69 -16.28
C ALA A 310 -8.34 17.24 -15.78
N LYS A 311 -7.20 16.69 -15.35
CA LYS A 311 -7.08 15.27 -14.95
C LYS A 311 -7.39 15.01 -13.48
N TYR A 312 -7.07 15.95 -12.59
CA TYR A 312 -7.29 15.82 -11.13
C TYR A 312 -8.42 16.72 -10.59
N GLY A 313 -9.23 17.35 -11.45
CA GLY A 313 -10.24 18.32 -11.03
C GLY A 313 -11.22 17.81 -9.97
N LYS A 314 -11.54 16.51 -9.98
CA LYS A 314 -12.42 15.87 -8.97
C LYS A 314 -11.71 15.64 -7.63
N ASP A 315 -10.38 15.46 -7.66
CA ASP A 315 -9.54 15.19 -6.49
C ASP A 315 -8.74 16.41 -6.05
N SER A 316 -9.09 17.61 -6.57
CA SER A 316 -8.52 18.88 -6.18
C SER A 316 -9.47 19.65 -5.26
N PHE A 317 -8.90 20.43 -4.35
CA PHE A 317 -9.68 21.45 -3.66
C PHE A 317 -10.25 22.45 -4.69
N GLN A 318 -11.45 23.00 -4.42
CA GLN A 318 -12.05 23.98 -5.29
C GLN A 318 -11.16 25.24 -5.43
N PRO A 319 -11.19 25.94 -6.58
CA PRO A 319 -10.40 27.14 -6.76
C PRO A 319 -10.72 28.22 -5.71
N ILE A 320 -9.67 28.86 -5.23
CA ILE A 320 -9.73 30.01 -4.33
C ILE A 320 -9.95 31.25 -5.19
N ARG A 321 -11.07 31.93 -5.00
CA ARG A 321 -11.38 33.19 -5.68
C ARG A 321 -10.78 34.37 -4.92
N THR A 322 -10.24 35.35 -5.68
CA THR A 322 -9.75 36.61 -5.15
C THR A 322 -10.80 37.72 -5.33
N PRO A 323 -10.59 38.92 -4.76
CA PRO A 323 -11.45 40.05 -5.04
C PRO A 323 -11.42 40.55 -6.50
N ILE A 324 -10.47 40.05 -7.29
CA ILE A 324 -10.36 40.39 -8.72
C ILE A 324 -11.21 39.38 -9.50
N GLU A 325 -12.16 39.89 -10.29
CA GLU A 325 -13.07 39.05 -11.09
C GLU A 325 -12.27 38.22 -12.10
N GLY A 326 -12.53 36.89 -12.12
CA GLY A 326 -11.85 35.93 -13.01
C GLY A 326 -10.47 35.47 -12.54
N GLU A 327 -9.93 36.00 -11.44
CA GLU A 327 -8.68 35.53 -10.87
C GLU A 327 -8.93 34.38 -9.89
N GLU A 328 -8.36 33.21 -10.20
CA GLU A 328 -8.50 31.99 -9.39
C GLU A 328 -7.13 31.38 -9.10
N TYR A 329 -6.94 30.92 -7.86
CA TYR A 329 -5.78 30.17 -7.39
C TYR A 329 -6.19 28.77 -6.96
N LEU A 330 -5.25 27.83 -7.01
CA LEU A 330 -5.41 26.46 -6.50
C LEU A 330 -4.39 26.18 -5.40
N LEU A 331 -4.79 25.40 -4.41
CA LEU A 331 -3.84 24.65 -3.61
C LEU A 331 -3.12 23.67 -4.53
N LYS A 332 -1.79 23.69 -4.56
CA LYS A 332 -1.02 22.86 -5.49
C LYS A 332 -1.25 21.37 -5.26
N PRO A 333 -1.71 20.62 -6.28
CA PRO A 333 -1.83 19.18 -6.20
C PRO A 333 -0.52 18.44 -6.46
N MET A 334 0.45 19.14 -7.06
CA MET A 334 1.77 18.67 -7.50
C MET A 334 2.79 19.82 -7.48
N ASN A 335 4.09 19.49 -7.35
CA ASN A 335 5.17 20.49 -7.33
C ASN A 335 5.77 20.74 -8.73
N CYS A 336 5.64 19.82 -9.67
CA CYS A 336 6.27 19.87 -10.97
C CYS A 336 5.99 21.15 -11.80
N PRO A 337 4.77 21.74 -11.83
CA PRO A 337 4.54 22.97 -12.58
C PRO A 337 5.39 24.15 -12.07
N HIS A 338 5.59 24.24 -10.75
CA HIS A 338 6.42 25.27 -10.15
C HIS A 338 7.91 25.10 -10.51
N HIS A 339 8.41 23.86 -10.54
CA HIS A 339 9.78 23.58 -10.94
C HIS A 339 10.03 23.89 -12.42
N CYS A 340 9.02 23.66 -13.28
CA CYS A 340 9.08 24.11 -14.69
C CYS A 340 9.26 25.63 -14.78
N GLU A 341 8.52 26.41 -13.98
CA GLU A 341 8.67 27.87 -13.95
C GLU A 341 10.03 28.31 -13.40
N ILE A 342 10.58 27.63 -12.39
CA ILE A 342 11.94 27.88 -11.89
C ILE A 342 12.96 27.58 -13.01
N TYR A 343 12.83 26.47 -13.73
CA TYR A 343 13.72 26.19 -14.87
C TYR A 343 13.65 27.29 -15.93
N ARG A 344 12.43 27.73 -16.28
CA ARG A 344 12.16 28.75 -17.29
C ARG A 344 12.60 30.16 -16.91
N SER A 345 12.83 30.42 -15.62
CA SER A 345 13.15 31.75 -15.09
C SER A 345 14.41 32.40 -15.69
N LYS A 346 15.28 31.62 -16.32
CA LYS A 346 16.46 32.10 -17.06
C LYS A 346 16.77 31.22 -18.26
N PRO A 347 17.42 31.77 -19.31
CA PRO A 347 17.96 30.99 -20.42
C PRO A 347 18.91 29.91 -19.92
N ARG A 348 18.91 28.73 -20.52
CA ARG A 348 19.77 27.60 -20.15
C ARG A 348 20.69 27.22 -21.31
N SER A 349 21.93 26.83 -20.99
CA SER A 349 22.89 26.24 -21.93
C SER A 349 23.00 24.73 -21.68
N TYR A 350 23.32 23.96 -22.73
CA TYR A 350 23.59 22.53 -22.63
C TYR A 350 24.67 22.19 -21.58
N LYS A 351 25.58 23.13 -21.27
CA LYS A 351 26.63 22.99 -20.27
C LYS A 351 26.11 23.03 -18.83
N GLU A 352 24.91 23.59 -18.61
CA GLU A 352 24.27 23.66 -17.29
C GLU A 352 23.44 22.41 -16.99
N LEU A 353 23.14 21.57 -18.01
CA LEU A 353 22.37 20.35 -17.80
C LEU A 353 23.29 19.19 -17.40
N PRO A 354 22.89 18.32 -16.48
CA PRO A 354 21.54 18.25 -15.88
C PRO A 354 21.30 19.32 -14.81
N VAL A 355 20.09 19.92 -14.83
CA VAL A 355 19.60 20.78 -13.75
C VAL A 355 18.78 19.93 -12.81
N ARG A 356 19.12 19.85 -11.53
CA ARG A 356 18.44 19.01 -10.52
C ARG A 356 17.89 19.89 -9.42
N LEU A 357 16.55 20.09 -9.44
CA LEU A 357 15.83 20.88 -8.43
C LEU A 357 15.14 19.94 -7.44
N ALA A 358 15.25 20.20 -6.13
CA ALA A 358 14.64 19.40 -5.10
C ALA A 358 13.97 20.23 -4.02
N GLU A 359 12.83 19.77 -3.51
CA GLU A 359 12.18 20.36 -2.34
C GLU A 359 11.45 19.29 -1.51
N PHE A 360 11.23 19.58 -0.23
CA PHE A 360 10.17 18.94 0.53
C PHE A 360 8.90 19.77 0.35
N GLY A 361 8.17 19.46 -0.73
CA GLY A 361 7.04 20.25 -1.19
C GLY A 361 5.72 19.68 -0.69
N THR A 362 4.96 20.50 0.06
CA THR A 362 3.63 20.10 0.53
C THR A 362 2.61 20.29 -0.58
N VAL A 363 1.83 19.25 -0.85
CA VAL A 363 0.75 19.23 -1.85
C VAL A 363 -0.58 18.84 -1.22
N TYR A 364 -1.67 19.16 -1.91
CA TYR A 364 -3.03 19.02 -1.38
C TYR A 364 -3.93 18.32 -2.39
N ARG A 365 -4.63 17.26 -1.93
CA ARG A 365 -5.60 16.52 -2.74
C ARG A 365 -6.86 16.29 -1.93
N TYR A 366 -8.01 16.51 -2.55
CA TYR A 366 -9.30 16.31 -1.89
C TYR A 366 -9.70 14.83 -1.96
N GLU A 367 -9.03 14.02 -1.15
CA GLU A 367 -9.38 12.61 -1.00
C GLU A 367 -10.77 12.47 -0.35
N GLN A 368 -11.58 11.53 -0.85
CA GLN A 368 -12.89 11.25 -0.27
C GLN A 368 -12.77 10.78 1.18
N SER A 369 -13.71 11.19 2.03
CA SER A 369 -13.65 10.90 3.47
C SER A 369 -13.54 9.41 3.79
N GLY A 370 -14.22 8.55 3.04
CA GLY A 370 -14.16 7.09 3.19
C GLY A 370 -12.83 6.45 2.78
N ALA A 371 -11.99 7.17 2.04
CA ALA A 371 -10.67 6.69 1.63
C ALA A 371 -9.55 7.08 2.61
N LEU A 372 -9.80 8.02 3.53
CA LEU A 372 -8.80 8.49 4.49
C LEU A 372 -8.42 7.40 5.49
N HIS A 373 -7.10 7.23 5.71
CA HIS A 373 -6.62 6.20 6.62
C HIS A 373 -5.29 6.60 7.29
N GLY A 374 -5.36 7.09 8.53
CA GLY A 374 -4.19 7.53 9.30
C GLY A 374 -3.27 8.43 8.46
N LEU A 375 -1.97 8.16 8.47
CA LEU A 375 -0.98 8.86 7.64
C LEU A 375 -0.84 8.28 6.22
N THR A 376 -1.39 7.08 5.94
CA THR A 376 -1.21 6.44 4.63
C THR A 376 -2.04 7.08 3.52
N ARG A 377 -3.17 7.70 3.85
CA ARG A 377 -4.00 8.45 2.92
C ARG A 377 -4.58 9.70 3.57
N VAL A 378 -4.06 10.86 3.18
CA VAL A 378 -4.31 12.17 3.77
C VAL A 378 -4.63 13.20 2.69
N ARG A 379 -5.15 14.37 3.08
CA ARG A 379 -5.48 15.48 2.16
C ARG A 379 -4.36 16.51 1.99
N GLY A 380 -3.44 16.58 2.94
CA GLY A 380 -2.24 17.40 2.85
C GLY A 380 -1.03 16.56 3.20
N PHE A 381 -0.05 16.48 2.31
CA PHE A 381 1.15 15.68 2.50
C PHE A 381 2.37 16.32 1.87
N THR A 382 3.54 15.99 2.38
CA THR A 382 4.81 16.52 1.89
C THR A 382 5.54 15.45 1.08
N GLN A 383 5.91 15.81 -0.16
CA GLN A 383 6.74 14.96 -1.00
C GLN A 383 8.20 15.41 -0.94
N ASP A 384 9.12 14.46 -0.91
CA ASP A 384 10.55 14.65 -1.14
C ASP A 384 10.83 14.76 -2.63
N ASP A 385 10.20 15.73 -3.24
CA ASP A 385 10.04 15.86 -4.67
C ASP A 385 11.28 16.49 -5.34
N ALA A 386 11.68 15.95 -6.46
CA ALA A 386 12.70 16.58 -7.28
C ALA A 386 12.46 16.35 -8.76
N HIS A 387 12.91 17.33 -9.53
CA HIS A 387 12.78 17.33 -10.97
C HIS A 387 14.14 17.59 -11.61
N LEU A 388 14.55 16.66 -12.45
CA LEU A 388 15.80 16.76 -13.21
C LEU A 388 15.45 17.13 -14.64
N PHE A 389 16.12 18.14 -15.17
CA PHE A 389 16.03 18.54 -16.58
C PHE A 389 17.32 18.10 -17.24
N VAL A 390 17.21 17.17 -18.18
CA VAL A 390 18.35 16.47 -18.75
C VAL A 390 18.34 16.54 -20.28
N ARG A 391 19.53 16.40 -20.89
CA ARG A 391 19.64 16.15 -22.33
C ARG A 391 19.33 14.68 -22.63
N PRO A 392 18.96 14.34 -23.89
CA PRO A 392 18.71 12.93 -24.26
C PRO A 392 19.86 11.98 -23.95
N ASP A 393 21.11 12.42 -24.12
CA ASP A 393 22.31 11.64 -23.84
C ASP A 393 22.60 11.42 -22.34
N GLN A 394 21.98 12.20 -21.47
CA GLN A 394 22.10 12.10 -20.00
C GLN A 394 20.99 11.27 -19.34
N LEU A 395 19.91 10.96 -20.08
CA LEU A 395 18.69 10.38 -19.50
C LEU A 395 18.95 9.09 -18.73
N LEU A 396 19.64 8.12 -19.35
CA LEU A 396 19.86 6.81 -18.75
C LEU A 396 20.72 6.92 -17.48
N GLU A 397 21.85 7.60 -17.56
CA GLU A 397 22.78 7.79 -16.44
C GLU A 397 22.09 8.48 -15.24
N GLU A 398 21.33 9.55 -15.51
CA GLU A 398 20.63 10.27 -14.45
C GLU A 398 19.48 9.44 -13.83
N PHE A 399 18.78 8.65 -14.64
CA PHE A 399 17.74 7.74 -14.14
C PHE A 399 18.33 6.65 -13.25
N GLU A 400 19.46 6.05 -13.64
CA GLU A 400 20.17 5.06 -12.82
C GLU A 400 20.69 5.64 -11.50
N ARG A 401 21.21 6.88 -11.51
CA ARG A 401 21.62 7.59 -10.29
C ARG A 401 20.45 7.79 -9.33
N VAL A 402 19.25 8.05 -9.85
CA VAL A 402 18.05 8.16 -9.02
C VAL A 402 17.68 6.80 -8.42
N ILE A 403 17.78 5.70 -9.18
CA ILE A 403 17.60 4.34 -8.64
C ILE A 403 18.57 4.10 -7.48
N ASP A 404 19.85 4.46 -7.65
CA ASP A 404 20.87 4.29 -6.60
C ASP A 404 20.49 5.05 -5.31
N ILE A 405 19.98 6.27 -5.42
CA ILE A 405 19.47 7.04 -4.26
C ILE A 405 18.34 6.30 -3.55
N VAL A 406 17.35 5.76 -4.29
CA VAL A 406 16.22 5.02 -3.71
C VAL A 406 16.72 3.77 -2.99
N LEU A 407 17.61 3.01 -3.62
CA LEU A 407 18.18 1.78 -3.04
C LEU A 407 19.00 2.07 -1.78
N TYR A 408 19.79 3.16 -1.77
CA TYR A 408 20.52 3.58 -0.59
C TYR A 408 19.60 3.90 0.59
N ILE A 409 18.52 4.65 0.35
CA ILE A 409 17.52 4.98 1.36
C ILE A 409 16.88 3.70 1.92
N PHE A 410 16.42 2.81 1.05
CA PHE A 410 15.74 1.58 1.46
C PHE A 410 16.67 0.69 2.29
N LYS A 411 17.91 0.53 1.86
CA LYS A 411 18.91 -0.25 2.58
C LYS A 411 19.24 0.35 3.95
N THR A 412 19.37 1.69 4.05
CA THR A 412 19.62 2.38 5.32
C THR A 412 18.47 2.23 6.32
N LEU A 413 17.24 2.12 5.83
CA LEU A 413 16.04 1.90 6.63
C LEU A 413 15.61 0.43 6.72
N LYS A 414 16.43 -0.48 6.17
CA LYS A 414 16.20 -1.94 6.20
C LYS A 414 14.90 -2.37 5.52
N PHE A 415 14.53 -1.70 4.44
CA PHE A 415 13.44 -2.14 3.58
C PHE A 415 13.96 -3.15 2.55
N ASP A 416 13.92 -4.44 2.90
CA ASP A 416 14.39 -5.54 2.04
C ASP A 416 13.26 -6.19 1.24
N ASN A 417 11.99 -5.88 1.54
CA ASN A 417 10.80 -6.52 1.01
C ASN A 417 10.08 -5.67 -0.06
N TYR A 418 10.82 -5.09 -0.99
CA TYR A 418 10.25 -4.31 -2.09
C TYR A 418 10.25 -5.06 -3.42
N THR A 419 9.36 -4.64 -4.31
CA THR A 419 9.30 -5.03 -5.73
C THR A 419 9.34 -3.76 -6.56
N ALA A 420 10.14 -3.72 -7.60
CA ALA A 420 10.16 -2.62 -8.55
C ALA A 420 9.08 -2.84 -9.61
N GLN A 421 8.05 -2.00 -9.61
CA GLN A 421 6.93 -2.07 -10.55
C GLN A 421 7.16 -1.08 -11.69
N ILE A 422 7.26 -1.59 -12.91
CA ILE A 422 7.29 -0.77 -14.12
C ILE A 422 5.85 -0.54 -14.56
N SER A 423 5.37 0.67 -14.38
CA SER A 423 3.99 1.08 -14.67
C SER A 423 3.93 1.72 -16.05
N LEU A 424 3.36 1.01 -17.02
CA LEU A 424 3.24 1.41 -18.42
C LEU A 424 1.83 1.92 -18.73
N ARG A 425 1.68 2.60 -19.89
CA ARG A 425 0.37 3.03 -20.36
C ARG A 425 -0.55 1.84 -20.68
N ASP A 426 -1.87 2.09 -20.60
CA ASP A 426 -2.89 1.15 -21.06
C ASP A 426 -3.01 1.24 -22.58
N PRO A 427 -2.66 0.19 -23.34
CA PRO A 427 -2.77 0.21 -24.79
C PRO A 427 -4.22 0.30 -25.29
N GLN A 428 -5.22 0.00 -24.45
CA GLN A 428 -6.64 0.04 -24.81
C GLN A 428 -7.33 1.36 -24.40
N ASN A 429 -6.67 2.23 -23.62
CA ASN A 429 -7.25 3.48 -23.12
C ASN A 429 -6.33 4.67 -23.38
N ARG A 430 -6.17 5.03 -24.66
CA ARG A 430 -5.30 6.12 -25.10
C ARG A 430 -5.69 7.49 -24.52
N GLU A 431 -6.97 7.76 -24.35
CA GLU A 431 -7.48 9.04 -23.88
C GLU A 431 -7.06 9.41 -22.45
N LYS A 432 -6.62 8.40 -21.64
CA LYS A 432 -6.09 8.63 -20.31
C LYS A 432 -4.79 9.45 -20.33
N TYR A 433 -4.03 9.41 -21.44
CA TYR A 433 -2.64 9.89 -21.52
C TYR A 433 -2.50 11.09 -22.45
N ILE A 434 -1.51 11.95 -22.17
CA ILE A 434 -1.14 13.10 -23.01
C ILE A 434 0.16 12.80 -23.77
N GLY A 435 0.43 13.55 -24.83
CA GLY A 435 1.66 13.46 -25.63
C GLY A 435 1.57 12.48 -26.80
N SER A 436 2.67 12.36 -27.55
CA SER A 436 2.77 11.50 -28.73
C SER A 436 3.15 10.05 -28.37
N ASP A 437 2.82 9.09 -29.23
CA ASP A 437 3.24 7.69 -29.07
C ASP A 437 4.75 7.55 -29.05
N GLU A 438 5.45 8.31 -29.89
CA GLU A 438 6.90 8.32 -29.96
C GLU A 438 7.55 8.69 -28.62
N ASN A 439 7.01 9.73 -27.94
CA ASN A 439 7.48 10.13 -26.63
C ASN A 439 7.26 9.03 -25.58
N TRP A 440 6.11 8.36 -25.62
CA TRP A 440 5.80 7.25 -24.74
C TRP A 440 6.73 6.06 -24.95
N GLU A 441 6.96 5.65 -26.21
CA GLU A 441 7.86 4.54 -26.53
C GLU A 441 9.30 4.80 -26.06
N LYS A 442 9.80 6.02 -26.24
CA LYS A 442 11.12 6.42 -25.73
C LYS A 442 11.20 6.36 -24.21
N ALA A 443 10.17 6.88 -23.53
CA ALA A 443 10.14 6.89 -22.07
C ALA A 443 10.00 5.47 -21.47
N GLU A 444 9.11 4.65 -22.01
CA GLU A 444 8.91 3.26 -21.57
C GLU A 444 10.18 2.43 -21.78
N SER A 445 10.82 2.54 -22.94
CA SER A 445 12.08 1.84 -23.25
C SER A 445 13.21 2.26 -22.32
N ALA A 446 13.32 3.55 -21.98
CA ALA A 446 14.34 4.05 -21.08
C ALA A 446 14.20 3.49 -19.65
N ILE A 447 12.97 3.42 -19.12
CA ILE A 447 12.71 2.88 -17.79
C ILE A 447 13.01 1.37 -17.74
N ILE A 448 12.53 0.60 -18.74
CA ILE A 448 12.76 -0.84 -18.81
C ILE A 448 14.26 -1.12 -18.82
N ARG A 449 14.99 -0.44 -19.69
CA ARG A 449 16.44 -0.59 -19.83
C ARG A 449 17.20 -0.27 -18.55
N ALA A 450 16.88 0.84 -17.89
CA ALA A 450 17.53 1.23 -16.63
C ALA A 450 17.26 0.21 -15.51
N ALA A 451 16.04 -0.32 -15.42
CA ALA A 451 15.69 -1.33 -14.43
C ALA A 451 16.45 -2.66 -14.67
N GLU A 452 16.62 -3.07 -15.94
CA GLU A 452 17.40 -4.26 -16.33
C GLU A 452 18.89 -4.07 -16.02
N GLU A 453 19.50 -2.93 -16.40
CA GLU A 453 20.93 -2.64 -16.17
C GLU A 453 21.25 -2.59 -14.65
N LYS A 454 20.29 -2.17 -13.82
CA LYS A 454 20.40 -2.21 -12.34
C LYS A 454 20.05 -3.57 -11.73
N GLY A 455 19.63 -4.54 -12.51
CA GLY A 455 19.28 -5.89 -12.03
C GLY A 455 18.12 -5.91 -11.02
N LEU A 456 17.15 -5.02 -11.17
CA LEU A 456 16.01 -4.94 -10.27
C LEU A 456 15.06 -6.13 -10.47
N ASN A 457 14.48 -6.62 -9.37
CA ASN A 457 13.37 -7.57 -9.44
C ASN A 457 12.10 -6.82 -9.85
N THR A 458 11.74 -6.89 -11.14
CA THR A 458 10.67 -6.09 -11.73
C THR A 458 9.41 -6.88 -12.01
N VAL A 459 8.28 -6.17 -11.96
CA VAL A 459 6.98 -6.60 -12.52
C VAL A 459 6.48 -5.46 -13.42
N ILE A 460 5.84 -5.83 -14.53
CA ILE A 460 5.26 -4.85 -15.47
C ILE A 460 3.75 -4.82 -15.23
N GLU A 461 3.21 -3.60 -15.05
CA GLU A 461 1.77 -3.34 -14.88
C GLU A 461 1.30 -2.32 -15.92
N TYR A 462 0.31 -2.69 -16.71
CA TYR A 462 -0.29 -1.81 -17.70
C TYR A 462 -1.45 -1.01 -17.11
N GLY A 463 -1.60 0.27 -17.52
CA GLY A 463 -2.67 1.13 -17.04
C GLY A 463 -2.33 1.94 -15.80
N GLU A 464 -1.23 1.64 -15.13
CA GLU A 464 -0.79 2.28 -13.89
C GLU A 464 0.17 3.47 -14.09
N ALA A 465 0.54 3.78 -15.34
CA ALA A 465 1.34 4.96 -15.68
C ALA A 465 0.64 6.27 -15.27
N ALA A 466 1.42 7.31 -14.98
CA ALA A 466 0.88 8.66 -14.86
C ALA A 466 0.33 9.14 -16.21
N PHE A 467 -0.56 10.12 -16.21
CA PHE A 467 -1.15 10.63 -17.47
C PHE A 467 -0.10 11.28 -18.41
N TYR A 468 1.04 11.66 -17.88
CA TYR A 468 2.13 12.35 -18.61
C TYR A 468 3.37 11.49 -18.87
N GLY A 469 3.48 10.32 -18.25
CA GLY A 469 4.65 9.45 -18.46
C GLY A 469 4.62 8.14 -17.68
N PRO A 470 5.43 7.15 -18.10
CA PRO A 470 5.59 5.89 -17.40
C PRO A 470 6.36 6.05 -16.08
N LYS A 471 6.23 5.06 -15.18
CA LYS A 471 6.80 5.10 -13.84
C LYS A 471 7.57 3.83 -13.51
N LEU A 472 8.61 3.99 -12.69
CA LEU A 472 9.21 2.93 -11.88
C LEU A 472 8.82 3.17 -10.42
N ASP A 473 7.94 2.33 -9.90
CA ASP A 473 7.42 2.42 -8.54
C ASP A 473 8.07 1.36 -7.65
N PHE A 474 8.50 1.75 -6.45
CA PHE A 474 9.01 0.81 -5.46
C PHE A 474 7.89 0.43 -4.49
N MET A 475 7.37 -0.78 -4.67
CA MET A 475 6.26 -1.32 -3.89
C MET A 475 6.80 -2.08 -2.68
N VAL A 476 6.58 -1.56 -1.48
CA VAL A 476 6.98 -2.19 -0.21
C VAL A 476 5.77 -2.91 0.39
N LYS A 477 5.99 -4.09 0.97
CA LYS A 477 4.96 -4.81 1.72
C LYS A 477 5.02 -4.44 3.19
N ASP A 478 3.86 -4.11 3.77
CA ASP A 478 3.74 -3.95 5.22
C ASP A 478 3.70 -5.29 5.95
N ALA A 479 3.56 -5.24 7.27
CA ALA A 479 3.57 -6.43 8.14
C ALA A 479 2.45 -7.44 7.86
N ILE A 480 1.40 -7.05 7.13
CA ILE A 480 0.28 -7.91 6.70
C ILE A 480 0.28 -8.21 5.21
N GLY A 481 1.36 -7.87 4.52
CA GLY A 481 1.54 -8.14 3.10
C GLY A 481 0.84 -7.16 2.15
N ARG A 482 0.22 -6.05 2.65
CA ARG A 482 -0.32 -5.00 1.78
C ARG A 482 0.82 -4.29 1.08
N LYS A 483 0.66 -4.07 -0.21
CA LYS A 483 1.63 -3.33 -1.02
C LYS A 483 1.39 -1.82 -0.88
N TRP A 484 2.46 -1.09 -0.61
CA TRP A 484 2.48 0.36 -0.55
C TRP A 484 3.46 0.92 -1.55
N GLN A 485 3.01 1.81 -2.41
CA GLN A 485 3.89 2.59 -3.26
C GLN A 485 4.60 3.64 -2.38
N LEU A 486 5.90 3.52 -2.26
CA LEU A 486 6.77 4.49 -1.60
C LEU A 486 7.55 5.28 -2.66
N GLY A 487 8.74 4.85 -3.04
CA GLY A 487 9.55 5.54 -4.03
C GLY A 487 8.96 5.49 -5.44
N THR A 488 9.08 6.59 -6.18
CA THR A 488 8.64 6.69 -7.58
C THR A 488 9.65 7.47 -8.39
N ILE A 489 9.95 7.00 -9.61
CA ILE A 489 10.76 7.67 -10.62
C ILE A 489 9.96 7.68 -11.93
N GLN A 490 9.87 8.81 -12.62
CA GLN A 490 9.09 8.96 -13.86
C GLN A 490 9.89 9.67 -14.93
N VAL A 491 9.73 9.27 -16.19
CA VAL A 491 10.28 9.98 -17.35
C VAL A 491 9.16 10.74 -18.05
N ASP A 492 9.37 12.00 -18.30
CA ASP A 492 8.38 12.91 -18.84
C ASP A 492 8.94 13.77 -19.98
N TYR A 493 8.40 13.56 -21.17
CA TYR A 493 8.63 14.38 -22.35
C TYR A 493 7.55 15.46 -22.55
N ASN A 494 6.43 15.36 -21.83
CA ASN A 494 5.21 16.13 -22.08
C ASN A 494 5.20 17.47 -21.35
N LEU A 495 5.56 17.53 -20.06
CA LEU A 495 5.61 18.80 -19.34
C LEU A 495 6.65 19.77 -19.93
N PRO A 496 7.87 19.35 -20.30
CA PRO A 496 8.79 20.24 -21.00
C PRO A 496 8.20 20.84 -22.27
N GLU A 497 7.40 20.08 -23.03
CA GLU A 497 6.73 20.57 -24.23
C GLU A 497 5.61 21.58 -23.89
N ARG A 498 4.75 21.26 -22.92
CA ARG A 498 3.62 22.09 -22.51
C ARG A 498 4.04 23.44 -21.90
N PHE A 499 5.19 23.47 -21.21
CA PHE A 499 5.77 24.68 -20.65
C PHE A 499 6.76 25.37 -21.58
N ASP A 500 6.95 24.86 -22.79
CA ASP A 500 7.91 25.36 -23.79
C ASP A 500 9.32 25.54 -23.21
N LEU A 501 9.79 24.54 -22.44
CA LEU A 501 11.11 24.58 -21.84
C LEU A 501 12.19 24.30 -22.88
N THR A 502 13.25 25.11 -22.88
CA THR A 502 14.35 24.97 -23.84
C THR A 502 15.72 25.13 -23.20
N TYR A 503 16.75 24.62 -23.88
CA TYR A 503 18.14 24.94 -23.64
C TYR A 503 18.87 25.15 -24.96
N LYS A 504 19.91 25.98 -24.95
CA LYS A 504 20.75 26.21 -26.12
C LYS A 504 21.79 25.11 -26.24
N GLY A 505 21.77 24.37 -27.35
CA GLY A 505 22.70 23.28 -27.63
C GLY A 505 24.08 23.76 -28.06
N ALA A 506 25.02 22.81 -28.24
CA ALA A 506 26.36 23.07 -28.80
C ALA A 506 26.30 23.52 -30.28
N ASP A 507 25.21 23.21 -30.97
CA ASP A 507 24.92 23.58 -32.34
C ASP A 507 24.27 24.98 -32.46
N ASP A 508 24.26 25.74 -31.38
CA ASP A 508 23.67 27.07 -31.25
C ASP A 508 22.12 27.15 -31.45
N LYS A 509 21.45 26.00 -31.50
CA LYS A 509 20.01 25.86 -31.59
C LYS A 509 19.32 25.62 -30.26
N LEU A 510 18.02 25.90 -30.21
CA LEU A 510 17.19 25.57 -29.05
C LEU A 510 16.75 24.11 -29.12
N HIS A 511 16.94 23.41 -28.02
CA HIS A 511 16.53 22.03 -27.82
C HIS A 511 15.61 21.91 -26.62
N ARG A 512 14.78 20.87 -26.57
CA ARG A 512 13.87 20.59 -25.46
C ARG A 512 14.51 19.61 -24.48
N PRO A 513 14.55 19.90 -23.18
CA PRO A 513 15.02 18.95 -22.19
C PRO A 513 14.00 17.83 -22.00
N ILE A 514 14.46 16.69 -21.46
CA ILE A 514 13.62 15.63 -20.91
C ILE A 514 13.55 15.86 -19.38
N MET A 515 12.42 15.56 -18.78
CA MET A 515 12.22 15.72 -17.35
C MET A 515 12.17 14.35 -16.66
N ILE A 516 12.88 14.22 -15.55
CA ILE A 516 12.76 13.07 -14.63
C ILE A 516 12.15 13.60 -13.34
N HIS A 517 11.02 13.00 -12.94
CA HIS A 517 10.42 13.22 -11.63
C HIS A 517 10.88 12.12 -10.69
N ARG A 518 11.20 12.47 -9.46
CA ARG A 518 11.51 11.46 -8.45
C ARG A 518 11.10 11.87 -7.05
N ALA A 519 10.59 10.92 -6.28
CA ALA A 519 10.27 11.06 -4.87
C ALA A 519 10.62 9.73 -4.18
N PRO A 520 11.84 9.57 -3.61
CA PRO A 520 12.28 8.34 -2.96
C PRO A 520 11.43 7.91 -1.76
N PHE A 521 11.00 8.84 -0.92
CA PHE A 521 10.03 8.54 0.15
C PHE A 521 8.59 8.52 -0.39
N GLY A 522 8.32 9.28 -1.45
CA GLY A 522 7.00 9.56 -1.95
C GLY A 522 6.28 10.58 -1.08
N SER A 523 5.24 10.19 -0.35
CA SER A 523 4.64 11.01 0.71
C SER A 523 5.35 10.74 2.02
N MET A 524 5.86 11.77 2.68
CA MET A 524 6.50 11.69 4.00
C MET A 524 5.55 11.06 5.04
N GLU A 525 4.28 11.40 4.98
CA GLU A 525 3.24 10.88 5.86
C GLU A 525 3.08 9.38 5.68
N ARG A 526 2.89 8.92 4.44
CA ARG A 526 2.78 7.48 4.13
C ARG A 526 4.08 6.75 4.46
N PHE A 527 5.21 7.33 4.15
CA PHE A 527 6.51 6.75 4.42
C PHE A 527 6.71 6.51 5.92
N VAL A 528 6.40 7.49 6.77
CA VAL A 528 6.47 7.35 8.23
C VAL A 528 5.47 6.32 8.73
N ALA A 529 4.26 6.25 8.18
CA ALA A 529 3.30 5.20 8.53
C ALA A 529 3.85 3.79 8.26
N VAL A 530 4.36 3.56 7.05
CA VAL A 530 4.93 2.26 6.65
C VAL A 530 6.19 1.95 7.47
N LEU A 531 7.04 2.94 7.73
CA LEU A 531 8.23 2.79 8.57
C LEU A 531 7.87 2.42 10.01
N LEU A 532 6.83 3.03 10.59
CA LEU A 532 6.31 2.68 11.92
C LEU A 532 5.85 1.22 11.97
N GLU A 533 5.09 0.78 10.99
CA GLU A 533 4.61 -0.60 10.90
C GLU A 533 5.75 -1.58 10.66
N HIS A 534 6.70 -1.22 9.80
CA HIS A 534 7.89 -2.02 9.49
C HIS A 534 8.77 -2.25 10.74
N THR A 535 9.10 -1.18 11.44
CA THR A 535 9.97 -1.23 12.63
C THR A 535 9.24 -1.62 13.92
N GLY A 536 7.88 -1.61 13.92
CA GLY A 536 7.08 -1.71 15.14
C GLY A 536 7.35 -0.54 16.11
N GLY A 537 7.76 0.62 15.57
CA GLY A 537 8.14 1.81 16.33
C GLY A 537 9.53 1.76 16.96
N ARG A 538 10.36 0.77 16.61
CA ARG A 538 11.78 0.68 16.99
C ARG A 538 12.65 1.21 15.86
N PHE A 539 12.81 2.50 15.82
CA PHE A 539 13.59 3.15 14.78
C PHE A 539 15.10 2.85 14.90
N PRO A 540 15.86 2.92 13.80
CA PRO A 540 17.32 3.04 13.87
C PRO A 540 17.73 4.17 14.80
N LEU A 541 18.90 4.04 15.45
CA LEU A 541 19.35 5.00 16.46
C LEU A 541 19.44 6.43 15.91
N TRP A 542 19.95 6.59 14.67
CA TRP A 542 20.06 7.89 14.01
C TRP A 542 18.70 8.60 13.83
N LEU A 543 17.62 7.82 13.72
CA LEU A 543 16.27 8.30 13.42
C LEU A 543 15.39 8.39 14.68
N SER A 544 15.72 7.71 15.78
CA SER A 544 14.93 7.69 17.00
C SER A 544 14.67 9.12 17.53
N PRO A 545 13.40 9.54 17.73
CA PRO A 545 13.08 10.85 18.29
C PRO A 545 13.71 11.10 19.67
N ASP A 546 13.63 10.06 20.52
CA ASP A 546 14.31 10.00 21.82
C ASP A 546 15.37 8.89 21.71
N GLN A 547 16.64 9.26 21.76
CA GLN A 547 17.74 8.27 21.72
C GLN A 547 18.08 7.78 23.14
N VAL A 548 17.91 8.67 24.10
CA VAL A 548 18.36 8.47 25.49
C VAL A 548 17.32 8.98 26.47
N VAL A 549 17.10 8.26 27.55
CA VAL A 549 16.42 8.81 28.73
C VAL A 549 17.31 8.65 29.95
N VAL A 550 17.47 9.73 30.73
CA VAL A 550 18.22 9.74 31.99
C VAL A 550 17.28 9.48 33.14
N LEU A 551 17.62 8.49 33.96
CA LEU A 551 16.80 7.97 35.06
C LEU A 551 17.50 8.23 36.39
N PRO A 552 17.21 9.32 37.12
CA PRO A 552 17.69 9.49 38.49
C PRO A 552 17.03 8.46 39.42
N ILE A 553 17.85 7.80 40.29
CA ILE A 553 17.35 6.80 41.24
C ILE A 553 16.52 7.41 42.37
N SER A 554 16.71 8.69 42.62
CA SER A 554 15.90 9.53 43.54
C SER A 554 15.94 10.97 43.11
N GLU A 555 15.04 11.79 43.63
CA GLU A 555 14.96 13.25 43.35
C GLU A 555 16.27 14.02 43.70
N LYS A 556 17.07 13.50 44.64
CA LYS A 556 18.37 14.05 45.02
C LYS A 556 19.32 14.21 43.83
N TYR A 557 19.18 13.37 42.80
CA TYR A 557 20.09 13.33 41.64
C TYR A 557 19.47 13.98 40.39
N ASN A 558 18.35 14.70 40.53
CA ASN A 558 17.67 15.35 39.40
C ASN A 558 18.56 16.44 38.76
N ASP A 559 19.31 17.17 39.54
CA ASP A 559 20.20 18.22 39.02
C ASP A 559 21.33 17.64 38.18
N TYR A 560 21.92 16.51 38.62
CA TYR A 560 22.92 15.80 37.83
C TYR A 560 22.30 15.18 36.56
N ALA A 561 21.12 14.57 36.67
CA ALA A 561 20.40 14.04 35.51
C ALA A 561 20.07 15.12 34.48
N ALA A 562 19.66 16.33 34.93
CA ALA A 562 19.41 17.47 34.05
C ALA A 562 20.70 17.94 33.36
N HIS A 563 21.83 17.99 34.07
CA HIS A 563 23.15 18.29 33.51
C HIS A 563 23.52 17.29 32.39
N VAL A 564 23.32 15.98 32.63
CA VAL A 564 23.57 14.91 31.64
C VAL A 564 22.73 15.15 30.39
N VAL A 565 21.42 15.44 30.55
CA VAL A 565 20.51 15.72 29.43
C VAL A 565 20.99 16.95 28.65
N GLU A 566 21.30 18.03 29.32
CA GLU A 566 21.80 19.27 28.68
C GLU A 566 23.09 19.02 27.91
N TYR A 567 24.04 18.31 28.51
CA TYR A 567 25.31 17.97 27.86
C TYR A 567 25.06 17.15 26.57
N LEU A 568 24.25 16.12 26.63
CA LEU A 568 23.95 15.24 25.47
C LEU A 568 23.24 16.02 24.36
N ASN A 569 22.22 16.81 24.70
CA ASN A 569 21.47 17.62 23.72
C ASN A 569 22.35 18.66 23.00
N ARG A 570 23.32 19.29 23.70
CA ARG A 570 24.31 20.16 23.06
C ARG A 570 25.19 19.46 22.03
N HIS A 571 25.33 18.15 22.12
CA HIS A 571 26.12 17.32 21.20
C HIS A 571 25.27 16.50 20.22
N ASP A 572 24.05 16.96 19.93
CA ASP A 572 23.10 16.33 18.98
C ASP A 572 22.66 14.90 19.37
N VAL A 573 22.77 14.54 20.67
CA VAL A 573 22.20 13.29 21.22
C VAL A 573 20.88 13.64 21.89
N ARG A 574 19.76 13.18 21.31
CA ARG A 574 18.41 13.50 21.78
C ARG A 574 18.09 12.78 23.09
N ALA A 575 18.27 13.50 24.19
CA ALA A 575 18.11 12.99 25.54
C ALA A 575 16.97 13.70 26.27
N GLN A 576 16.26 12.96 27.12
CA GLN A 576 15.25 13.49 28.04
C GLN A 576 15.46 12.91 29.43
N ILE A 577 14.84 13.51 30.45
CA ILE A 577 14.85 13.05 31.83
C ILE A 577 13.51 12.40 32.20
N ASP A 578 13.55 11.33 32.98
CA ASP A 578 12.39 10.78 33.69
C ASP A 578 12.58 11.01 35.19
N ASP A 579 12.19 12.20 35.64
CA ASP A 579 12.29 12.67 37.02
C ASP A 579 11.09 12.29 37.89
N ARG A 580 10.16 11.46 37.37
CA ARG A 580 9.01 11.00 38.16
C ARG A 580 9.44 10.35 39.47
N ASN A 581 8.70 10.63 40.55
CA ASN A 581 8.90 9.98 41.83
C ASN A 581 8.38 8.52 41.81
N GLU A 582 9.14 7.65 41.14
CA GLU A 582 8.83 6.22 40.93
C GLU A 582 10.06 5.37 41.16
N LYS A 583 9.85 4.08 41.51
CA LYS A 583 10.96 3.12 41.65
C LYS A 583 11.70 2.96 40.31
N ILE A 584 13.03 2.89 40.36
CA ILE A 584 13.90 2.77 39.19
C ILE A 584 13.48 1.61 38.25
N GLY A 585 13.08 0.46 38.77
CA GLY A 585 12.62 -0.68 37.99
C GLY A 585 11.35 -0.35 37.16
N ARG A 586 10.46 0.50 37.70
CA ARG A 586 9.28 0.97 36.96
C ARG A 586 9.65 1.97 35.87
N LYS A 587 10.54 2.94 36.18
CA LYS A 587 11.07 3.87 35.17
C LYS A 587 11.74 3.13 34.01
N ILE A 588 12.58 2.13 34.31
CA ILE A 588 13.21 1.29 33.28
C ILE A 588 12.15 0.64 32.40
N ARG A 589 11.20 -0.10 33.01
CA ARG A 589 10.13 -0.78 32.25
C ARG A 589 9.30 0.16 31.39
N ASP A 590 8.86 1.28 31.93
CA ASP A 590 8.04 2.25 31.23
C ASP A 590 8.77 2.83 30.02
N ASN A 591 10.07 3.13 30.13
CA ASN A 591 10.87 3.68 29.04
C ASN A 591 11.29 2.60 28.00
N GLU A 592 11.46 1.34 28.41
CA GLU A 592 11.62 0.23 27.49
C GLU A 592 10.34 0.01 26.65
N LEU A 593 9.15 0.16 27.24
CA LEU A 593 7.86 0.12 26.52
C LEU A 593 7.72 1.29 25.52
N ARG A 594 8.32 2.44 25.81
CA ARG A 594 8.41 3.59 24.90
C ARG A 594 9.46 3.42 23.80
N ARG A 595 10.15 2.27 23.77
CA ARG A 595 11.15 1.87 22.77
C ARG A 595 12.36 2.81 22.69
N ILE A 596 12.74 3.42 23.81
CA ILE A 596 13.91 4.30 23.87
C ILE A 596 15.18 3.43 23.84
N PRO A 597 16.12 3.68 22.90
CA PRO A 597 17.29 2.83 22.69
C PRO A 597 18.23 2.71 23.91
N TYR A 598 18.47 3.82 24.61
CA TYR A 598 19.39 3.88 25.75
C TYR A 598 18.76 4.49 26.99
N LEU A 599 19.01 3.87 28.13
CA LEU A 599 18.66 4.37 29.45
C LEU A 599 19.95 4.65 30.22
N LEU A 600 20.09 5.85 30.75
CA LEU A 600 21.21 6.24 31.60
C LEU A 600 20.73 6.36 33.05
N ILE A 601 21.19 5.46 33.90
CA ILE A 601 20.82 5.48 35.32
C ILE A 601 21.88 6.27 36.06
N VAL A 602 21.44 7.22 36.91
CA VAL A 602 22.31 8.09 37.70
C VAL A 602 21.90 8.09 39.16
N GLY A 603 22.90 7.97 40.00
CA GLY A 603 22.79 7.97 41.45
C GLY A 603 24.03 8.59 42.10
N GLU A 604 24.25 8.30 43.39
CA GLU A 604 25.33 8.89 44.19
C GLU A 604 26.72 8.66 43.57
N LYS A 605 26.98 7.42 43.12
CA LYS A 605 28.28 7.08 42.53
C LYS A 605 28.50 7.78 41.20
N GLU A 606 27.50 7.79 40.35
CA GLU A 606 27.57 8.40 39.03
C GLU A 606 27.78 9.91 39.13
N GLU A 607 27.06 10.58 40.03
CA GLU A 607 27.25 12.01 40.31
C GLU A 607 28.64 12.31 40.84
N ALA A 608 29.13 11.54 41.82
CA ALA A 608 30.43 11.75 42.45
C ALA A 608 31.61 11.54 41.49
N GLU A 609 31.51 10.61 40.57
CA GLU A 609 32.57 10.23 39.63
C GLU A 609 32.37 10.84 38.22
N GLY A 610 31.28 11.58 37.96
CA GLY A 610 30.97 12.14 36.65
C GLY A 610 30.65 11.10 35.59
N LEU A 611 30.02 9.99 35.98
CA LEU A 611 29.70 8.82 35.14
C LEU A 611 28.22 8.69 34.88
N VAL A 612 27.87 7.78 33.96
CA VAL A 612 26.52 7.27 33.73
C VAL A 612 26.54 5.75 33.67
N SER A 613 25.56 5.11 34.28
CA SER A 613 25.34 3.66 34.13
C SER A 613 24.45 3.42 32.91
N VAL A 614 25.01 2.78 31.89
CA VAL A 614 24.37 2.62 30.56
C VAL A 614 23.63 1.31 30.50
N ARG A 615 22.39 1.37 30.01
CA ARG A 615 21.57 0.23 29.66
C ARG A 615 21.06 0.36 28.23
N ALA A 616 21.28 -0.63 27.38
CA ALA A 616 20.74 -0.68 26.02
C ALA A 616 19.48 -1.52 25.98
N GLN A 617 18.49 -1.10 25.21
CA GLN A 617 17.21 -1.81 25.07
C GLN A 617 17.44 -3.19 24.46
N GLY A 618 16.91 -4.22 25.14
CA GLY A 618 17.04 -5.63 24.71
C GLY A 618 18.38 -6.28 25.01
N GLU A 619 19.42 -5.51 25.35
CA GLU A 619 20.77 -6.02 25.64
C GLU A 619 21.16 -5.89 27.12
N GLY A 620 20.42 -5.10 27.89
CA GLY A 620 20.63 -4.93 29.33
C GLY A 620 21.76 -3.97 29.68
N ASN A 621 22.41 -4.22 30.84
CA ASN A 621 23.45 -3.35 31.39
C ASN A 621 24.75 -3.43 30.56
N LYS A 622 25.28 -2.27 30.16
CA LYS A 622 26.53 -2.07 29.41
C LYS A 622 27.69 -1.56 30.26
N GLY A 623 27.47 -1.39 31.56
CA GLY A 623 28.48 -0.85 32.47
C GLY A 623 28.39 0.67 32.65
N GLN A 624 29.43 1.23 33.27
CA GLN A 624 29.57 2.67 33.53
C GLN A 624 30.57 3.29 32.55
N MET A 625 30.33 4.52 32.13
CA MET A 625 31.25 5.31 31.30
C MET A 625 31.11 6.79 31.56
N THR A 626 32.07 7.58 31.12
CA THR A 626 31.99 9.05 31.19
C THR A 626 30.99 9.59 30.16
N LEU A 627 30.55 10.83 30.34
CA LEU A 627 29.62 11.49 29.40
C LEU A 627 30.23 11.61 27.99
N GLU A 628 31.54 11.91 27.91
CA GLU A 628 32.25 12.00 26.64
C GLU A 628 32.29 10.66 25.92
N ALA A 629 32.63 9.58 26.65
CA ALA A 629 32.67 8.23 26.07
C ALA A 629 31.30 7.78 25.58
N PHE A 630 30.22 8.10 26.30
CA PHE A 630 28.87 7.77 25.88
C PHE A 630 28.44 8.59 24.66
N ARG A 631 28.71 9.91 24.64
CA ARG A 631 28.47 10.78 23.47
C ARG A 631 29.16 10.23 22.23
N ASP A 632 30.45 9.89 22.36
CA ASP A 632 31.26 9.39 21.22
C ASP A 632 30.73 8.04 20.73
N LEU A 633 30.34 7.16 21.64
CA LEU A 633 29.67 5.89 21.31
C LEU A 633 28.40 6.12 20.46
N ILE A 634 27.50 7.01 20.89
CA ILE A 634 26.28 7.29 20.16
C ILE A 634 26.58 7.91 18.79
N ALA A 635 27.53 8.85 18.73
CA ALA A 635 27.94 9.48 17.48
C ALA A 635 28.53 8.47 16.48
N GLU A 636 29.35 7.51 16.95
CA GLU A 636 29.92 6.44 16.12
C GLU A 636 28.83 5.48 15.60
N LEU A 637 27.90 5.06 16.48
CA LEU A 637 26.80 4.19 16.10
C LEU A 637 25.89 4.84 15.06
N VAL A 638 25.52 6.11 15.27
CA VAL A 638 24.68 6.89 14.32
C VAL A 638 25.39 7.03 12.97
N ARG A 639 26.69 7.35 12.98
CA ARG A 639 27.48 7.43 11.75
C ARG A 639 27.54 6.08 11.03
N GLY A 640 27.82 5.01 11.79
CA GLY A 640 27.89 3.65 11.26
C GLY A 640 26.58 3.20 10.58
N GLU A 641 25.43 3.50 11.17
CA GLU A 641 24.11 3.16 10.58
C GLU A 641 23.87 3.87 9.23
N ILE A 642 24.34 5.11 9.06
CA ILE A 642 24.17 5.89 7.83
C ILE A 642 25.22 5.50 6.78
N GLU A 643 26.50 5.45 7.17
CA GLU A 643 27.61 5.26 6.22
C GLU A 643 27.75 3.82 5.74
N ALA A 644 27.38 2.81 6.53
CA ALA A 644 27.48 1.40 6.16
C ALA A 644 26.76 1.02 4.86
N ASN A 645 25.76 1.81 4.47
CA ASN A 645 24.95 1.54 3.27
C ASN A 645 25.22 2.51 2.12
N LYS A 646 26.17 3.43 2.32
CA LYS A 646 26.51 4.43 1.30
C LYS A 646 27.07 3.73 0.06
N LEU A 647 26.49 4.04 -1.09
CA LEU A 647 26.96 3.49 -2.36
C LEU A 647 28.28 4.15 -2.74
N GLU A 648 29.23 3.34 -3.17
CA GLU A 648 30.47 3.87 -3.77
C GLU A 648 30.09 4.67 -5.02
N LYS A 649 30.54 5.92 -5.09
CA LYS A 649 30.40 6.74 -6.30
C LYS A 649 31.23 6.08 -7.41
N LYS A 650 30.56 5.48 -8.38
CA LYS A 650 31.19 5.04 -9.63
C LYS A 650 31.50 6.23 -10.52
#